data_9355a27575f8ad0089e75fc2b989c035
#
_entry.id   9355a27575f8ad0089e75fc2b989c035
#
_cell.length_a   1.000
_cell.length_b   1.000
_cell.length_c   1.000
_cell.angle_alpha   90.00
_cell.angle_beta   90.00
_cell.angle_gamma   90.00
#
_symmetry.space_group_name_H-M   'P 1'
#
loop_
_entity.id
_entity.type
_entity.pdbx_description
1 polymer ?
#
loop_
_entity_poly.entity_id
_entity_poly.type
_entity_poly.pdbx_seq_one_letter_code
_entity_poly.pdbx_strand_id
1 'polypeptide(L)'
;MIRFVLQKIKNKKWLTTCLLLGLVFLVAAVSCQPMFKAGSLNKMLLDSFHNAGEEAEAYPTVIGRTGAYVTEKRQTAAAVLDGVKGYQQTWEKYLGSIKAVNTQTILTLDEQSAQGAYGGKGKYLRVSYMPDMLAHTQVLVGEDYDAYAENLYGCMLSESVMDACGFTVGETLEFPLWTDAGGETLKLQICGIFKETDSTDTFWYTAPNTMEQEMFVSEETFDAIVKQFAPEKINYATNVLLDYTKINQKNVADVQYYIEQFHKEDESFTDSFLNLLKQYQKDKKTIDITLWVLELPLLGLVLAFIYMVTGQIIDTEQGEIAMMRSRGYRRSQIVALYALQACILCLVAMLIGTPLGYGLCKLAASTTDFLTFHAGNLSMYHFTPVMLVYGLAASAVGILFILIPVVIHSGVSIVQQKSDQKINKKMFWEKYFLDIVLLGVSIYLLHNFNQEIDKIRARALLGAKMDPLIFLDSVLFIVAMGLVVLRLLHYLVQLVYHIGRKKWRPAVYASFLQITRNFRKQGFISVFLILTVAMGLFNANAARTINQNYENRIRYADGADIRLQETWKMQAFYVSANDIDYNYVEPDPVKYDEPVKQGLCTSMAKVIRTNNISVSRGKTKIANCEFMGIHTKDFGETAYLQEELNRDVHWYTYLNELAQQENGVILSKNLAAALEVKVGDVVDCSRYGDSVMKKETVRGTISGKVVAVVDAWPGFVQYTYEDGEETEHYLIVANYAKTVQSFKISPYEIWYKLADGVDSDAVRAVIDASGTKLSAYTALDRDIDAMKETAMIRITNGMFTLSFVIALILCMIGFLIYWISSIRQRELLFGVYRAMGLSEKEINRMLVNEHLFSTLPSILAGGACGGVATYLFVRLFGVIYLPQKHNLSIYVYLDQMDVLKLVAVLMVMILLCIVILRRLVRSLNITQALKLGEE
;
A
#
# COMPACT_ATOMS: atom_id res chain seq x y z
N MET A 1 -39.17 31.59 -18.62
CA MET A 1 -38.84 30.24 -18.05
C MET A 1 -37.85 30.35 -16.89
N ILE A 2 -36.68 30.95 -17.11
CA ILE A 2 -35.64 31.09 -16.05
C ILE A 2 -36.16 31.82 -14.77
N ARG A 3 -36.85 32.95 -14.90
CA ARG A 3 -37.41 33.68 -13.76
C ARG A 3 -38.43 32.88 -12.95
N PHE A 4 -39.23 32.03 -13.63
CA PHE A 4 -40.15 31.10 -12.97
C PHE A 4 -39.42 30.02 -12.20
N VAL A 5 -38.38 29.40 -12.80
CA VAL A 5 -37.56 28.38 -12.13
C VAL A 5 -36.86 28.97 -10.89
N LEU A 6 -36.26 30.17 -10.97
CA LEU A 6 -35.62 30.84 -9.84
C LEU A 6 -36.63 31.15 -8.71
N GLN A 7 -37.83 31.57 -9.06
CA GLN A 7 -38.89 31.81 -8.06
C GLN A 7 -39.35 30.51 -7.41
N LYS A 8 -39.45 29.41 -8.17
CA LYS A 8 -39.75 28.08 -7.67
C LYS A 8 -38.69 27.59 -6.68
N ILE A 9 -37.38 27.76 -7.03
CA ILE A 9 -36.23 27.43 -6.16
C ILE A 9 -36.35 28.22 -4.85
N LYS A 10 -36.66 29.53 -4.92
CA LYS A 10 -36.79 30.42 -3.74
C LYS A 10 -37.99 30.02 -2.86
N ASN A 11 -39.10 29.62 -3.43
CA ASN A 11 -40.30 29.23 -2.67
C ASN A 11 -40.16 27.88 -1.98
N LYS A 12 -39.40 26.91 -2.56
CA LYS A 12 -39.22 25.55 -2.02
C LYS A 12 -37.78 25.35 -1.55
N LYS A 13 -37.22 26.30 -0.82
CA LYS A 13 -35.80 26.34 -0.41
C LYS A 13 -35.31 25.01 0.17
N TRP A 14 -36.07 24.40 1.09
CA TRP A 14 -35.64 23.21 1.83
C TRP A 14 -35.36 22.03 0.89
N LEU A 15 -36.33 21.59 0.09
CA LEU A 15 -36.19 20.45 -0.80
C LEU A 15 -35.15 20.69 -1.90
N THR A 16 -35.09 21.92 -2.41
CA THR A 16 -34.11 22.32 -3.43
C THR A 16 -32.69 22.34 -2.86
N THR A 17 -32.51 22.80 -1.62
CA THR A 17 -31.19 22.76 -0.93
C THR A 17 -30.74 21.32 -0.71
N CYS A 18 -31.65 20.41 -0.35
CA CYS A 18 -31.30 19.01 -0.17
C CYS A 18 -30.90 18.33 -1.50
N LEU A 19 -31.59 18.65 -2.59
CA LEU A 19 -31.19 18.17 -3.92
C LEU A 19 -29.83 18.74 -4.35
N LEU A 20 -29.61 20.04 -4.09
CA LEU A 20 -28.33 20.70 -4.31
C LEU A 20 -27.20 20.02 -3.52
N LEU A 21 -27.42 19.70 -2.25
CA LEU A 21 -26.43 18.98 -1.44
C LEU A 21 -26.09 17.60 -2.03
N GLY A 22 -27.08 16.84 -2.50
CA GLY A 22 -26.83 15.57 -3.20
C GLY A 22 -25.96 15.76 -4.45
N LEU A 23 -26.25 16.79 -5.27
CA LEU A 23 -25.44 17.13 -6.44
C LEU A 23 -24.02 17.62 -6.06
N VAL A 24 -23.90 18.42 -5.00
CA VAL A 24 -22.59 18.88 -4.48
C VAL A 24 -21.73 17.68 -4.06
N PHE A 25 -22.31 16.71 -3.32
CA PHE A 25 -21.57 15.51 -2.93
C PHE A 25 -21.24 14.61 -4.12
N LEU A 26 -22.11 14.51 -5.12
CA LEU A 26 -21.82 13.79 -6.36
C LEU A 26 -20.60 14.39 -7.08
N VAL A 27 -20.63 15.71 -7.29
CA VAL A 27 -19.54 16.44 -7.94
C VAL A 27 -18.26 16.34 -7.10
N ALA A 28 -18.36 16.51 -5.77
CA ALA A 28 -17.24 16.47 -4.86
C ALA A 28 -16.56 15.09 -4.84
N ALA A 29 -17.33 14.00 -4.77
CA ALA A 29 -16.81 12.64 -4.78
C ALA A 29 -16.06 12.35 -6.08
N VAL A 30 -16.71 12.58 -7.24
CA VAL A 30 -16.11 12.30 -8.56
C VAL A 30 -14.92 13.22 -8.86
N SER A 31 -14.95 14.49 -8.42
CA SER A 31 -13.83 15.42 -8.60
C SER A 31 -12.66 15.13 -7.68
N CYS A 32 -12.88 14.49 -6.54
CA CYS A 32 -11.84 14.07 -5.61
C CYS A 32 -10.89 13.03 -6.24
N GLN A 33 -11.42 12.07 -7.00
CA GLN A 33 -10.71 10.92 -7.55
C GLN A 33 -9.44 11.27 -8.35
N PRO A 34 -9.47 12.14 -9.38
CA PRO A 34 -8.28 12.41 -10.18
C PRO A 34 -7.17 13.12 -9.40
N MET A 35 -7.53 13.94 -8.39
CA MET A 35 -6.55 14.58 -7.52
C MET A 35 -5.92 13.58 -6.55
N PHE A 36 -6.75 12.76 -5.93
CA PHE A 36 -6.30 11.74 -4.99
C PHE A 36 -5.39 10.72 -5.67
N LYS A 37 -5.78 10.26 -6.88
CA LYS A 37 -4.94 9.41 -7.72
C LYS A 37 -3.59 10.05 -8.03
N ALA A 38 -3.59 11.30 -8.54
CA ALA A 38 -2.36 11.98 -8.93
C ALA A 38 -1.41 12.18 -7.75
N GLY A 39 -1.94 12.63 -6.60
CA GLY A 39 -1.14 12.83 -5.38
C GLY A 39 -0.58 11.51 -4.84
N SER A 40 -1.40 10.45 -4.77
CA SER A 40 -0.97 9.14 -4.28
C SER A 40 0.07 8.48 -5.18
N LEU A 41 -0.08 8.58 -6.51
CA LEU A 41 0.89 8.03 -7.46
C LEU A 41 2.22 8.80 -7.45
N ASN A 42 2.19 10.13 -7.32
CA ASN A 42 3.41 10.91 -7.17
C ASN A 42 4.12 10.62 -5.84
N LYS A 43 3.36 10.47 -4.75
CA LYS A 43 3.92 10.08 -3.46
C LYS A 43 4.55 8.69 -3.55
N MET A 44 3.85 7.70 -4.12
CA MET A 44 4.36 6.34 -4.31
C MET A 44 5.69 6.33 -5.06
N LEU A 45 5.80 7.11 -6.15
CA LEU A 45 7.03 7.16 -6.95
C LEU A 45 8.18 7.75 -6.14
N LEU A 46 7.93 8.83 -5.39
CA LEU A 46 8.93 9.48 -4.56
C LEU A 46 9.38 8.59 -3.40
N ASP A 47 8.42 7.97 -2.70
CA ASP A 47 8.69 7.05 -1.61
C ASP A 47 9.48 5.81 -2.12
N SER A 48 9.16 5.32 -3.33
CA SER A 48 9.91 4.20 -3.94
C SER A 48 11.36 4.57 -4.26
N PHE A 49 11.63 5.79 -4.73
CA PHE A 49 13.01 6.26 -4.93
C PHE A 49 13.74 6.44 -3.61
N HIS A 50 13.08 7.01 -2.61
CA HIS A 50 13.67 7.23 -1.30
C HIS A 50 14.05 5.90 -0.63
N ASN A 51 13.13 4.95 -0.59
CA ASN A 51 13.37 3.62 0.00
C ASN A 51 14.49 2.87 -0.75
N ALA A 52 14.48 2.90 -2.09
CA ALA A 52 15.55 2.29 -2.88
C ALA A 52 16.93 2.92 -2.60
N GLY A 53 16.97 4.24 -2.34
CA GLY A 53 18.20 4.94 -1.95
C GLY A 53 18.67 4.55 -0.55
N GLU A 54 17.74 4.42 0.41
CA GLU A 54 18.08 3.98 1.77
C GLU A 54 18.52 2.52 1.82
N GLU A 55 17.83 1.62 1.09
CA GLU A 55 18.20 0.20 1.03
C GLU A 55 19.56 -0.04 0.37
N ALA A 56 19.87 0.71 -0.68
CA ALA A 56 21.13 0.60 -1.39
C ALA A 56 22.27 1.41 -0.76
N GLU A 57 21.98 2.24 0.27
CA GLU A 57 22.90 3.26 0.81
C GLU A 57 23.55 4.10 -0.30
N ALA A 58 22.78 4.37 -1.38
CA ALA A 58 23.23 5.04 -2.59
C ALA A 58 22.15 5.96 -3.18
N TYR A 59 22.56 6.87 -4.06
CA TYR A 59 21.60 7.74 -4.74
C TYR A 59 20.66 6.93 -5.66
N PRO A 60 19.33 7.10 -5.60
CA PRO A 60 18.39 6.15 -6.19
C PRO A 60 18.29 6.20 -7.71
N THR A 61 18.60 7.36 -8.34
CA THR A 61 18.39 7.56 -9.78
C THR A 61 19.70 7.91 -10.47
N VAL A 62 20.43 6.88 -10.84
CA VAL A 62 21.71 7.01 -11.52
C VAL A 62 21.63 6.37 -12.90
N ILE A 63 22.17 7.03 -13.88
CA ILE A 63 22.50 6.48 -15.20
C ILE A 63 24.00 6.50 -15.37
N GLY A 64 24.55 5.43 -15.88
CA GLY A 64 25.97 5.28 -16.00
C GLY A 64 26.42 4.78 -17.37
N ARG A 65 27.71 4.93 -17.63
CA ARG A 65 28.38 4.34 -18.76
C ARG A 65 29.80 3.99 -18.39
N THR A 66 30.22 2.82 -18.80
CA THR A 66 31.62 2.39 -18.71
C THR A 66 32.18 2.20 -20.11
N GLY A 67 33.49 2.41 -20.25
CA GLY A 67 34.15 2.21 -21.53
C GLY A 67 35.67 2.40 -21.43
N ALA A 68 36.33 2.30 -22.57
CA ALA A 68 37.75 2.48 -22.65
C ALA A 68 38.16 3.27 -23.91
N TYR A 69 39.15 4.14 -23.76
CA TYR A 69 39.80 4.82 -24.86
C TYR A 69 41.20 4.21 -25.07
N VAL A 70 41.51 3.83 -26.32
CA VAL A 70 42.82 3.30 -26.67
C VAL A 70 43.81 4.45 -26.72
N THR A 71 44.95 4.32 -26.02
CA THR A 71 45.93 5.41 -25.82
C THR A 71 46.84 5.67 -26.99
N GLU A 72 46.71 4.97 -28.13
CA GLU A 72 47.56 5.20 -29.35
C GLU A 72 47.62 6.68 -29.78
N LYS A 73 46.65 7.49 -29.41
CA LYS A 73 46.58 8.94 -29.70
C LYS A 73 47.07 9.85 -28.55
N ARG A 74 47.66 9.30 -27.49
CA ARG A 74 48.13 10.06 -26.28
C ARG A 74 47.08 11.05 -25.78
N GLN A 75 45.86 10.56 -25.54
CA GLN A 75 44.77 11.41 -25.02
C GLN A 75 45.06 11.78 -23.56
N THR A 76 44.83 13.05 -23.22
CA THR A 76 44.89 13.55 -21.85
C THR A 76 43.61 13.21 -21.08
N ALA A 77 43.64 13.22 -19.75
CA ALA A 77 42.47 13.08 -18.90
C ALA A 77 41.37 14.06 -19.32
N ALA A 78 41.70 15.33 -19.55
CA ALA A 78 40.73 16.35 -20.01
C ALA A 78 40.05 15.98 -21.32
N ALA A 79 40.77 15.41 -22.30
CA ALA A 79 40.17 15.01 -23.58
C ALA A 79 39.17 13.83 -23.44
N VAL A 80 39.47 12.90 -22.54
CA VAL A 80 38.53 11.79 -22.23
C VAL A 80 37.31 12.31 -21.53
N LEU A 81 37.46 13.21 -20.55
CA LEU A 81 36.37 13.83 -19.81
C LEU A 81 35.43 14.64 -20.74
N ASP A 82 35.98 15.38 -21.73
CA ASP A 82 35.14 16.11 -22.69
C ASP A 82 34.34 15.16 -23.58
N GLY A 83 34.89 14.02 -23.96
CA GLY A 83 34.16 12.98 -24.68
C GLY A 83 33.02 12.42 -23.85
N VAL A 84 33.24 12.20 -22.56
CA VAL A 84 32.21 11.69 -21.63
C VAL A 84 31.09 12.71 -21.39
N LYS A 85 31.42 14.01 -21.24
CA LYS A 85 30.42 15.09 -21.14
C LYS A 85 29.43 15.12 -22.31
N GLY A 86 29.85 14.72 -23.51
CA GLY A 86 29.01 14.64 -24.69
C GLY A 86 27.84 13.63 -24.52
N TYR A 87 28.10 12.52 -23.82
CA TYR A 87 27.01 11.54 -23.50
C TYR A 87 26.03 12.13 -22.51
N GLN A 88 26.48 12.76 -21.45
CA GLN A 88 25.59 13.43 -20.47
C GLN A 88 24.66 14.44 -21.15
N GLN A 89 25.22 15.32 -22.02
CA GLN A 89 24.42 16.30 -22.76
C GLN A 89 23.36 15.64 -23.66
N THR A 90 23.68 14.49 -24.26
CA THR A 90 22.74 13.72 -25.07
C THR A 90 21.60 13.16 -24.21
N TRP A 91 21.90 12.57 -23.05
CA TRP A 91 20.90 12.05 -22.13
C TRP A 91 19.99 13.14 -21.59
N GLU A 92 20.54 14.28 -21.16
CA GLU A 92 19.77 15.43 -20.68
C GLU A 92 18.83 16.00 -21.74
N LYS A 93 19.22 15.96 -23.01
CA LYS A 93 18.38 16.40 -24.13
C LYS A 93 17.12 15.54 -24.27
N TYR A 94 17.24 14.23 -24.10
CA TYR A 94 16.10 13.30 -24.19
C TYR A 94 15.26 13.30 -22.91
N LEU A 95 15.87 13.42 -21.75
CA LEU A 95 15.19 13.42 -20.45
C LEU A 95 14.49 14.76 -20.10
N GLY A 96 14.76 15.81 -20.87
CA GLY A 96 14.05 17.08 -20.87
C GLY A 96 14.13 17.88 -19.57
N SER A 97 13.14 17.75 -18.70
CA SER A 97 13.07 18.48 -17.42
C SER A 97 13.92 17.85 -16.30
N ILE A 98 14.38 16.62 -16.50
CA ILE A 98 15.17 15.88 -15.52
C ILE A 98 16.64 16.16 -15.86
N LYS A 99 17.33 16.87 -14.95
CA LYS A 99 18.72 17.23 -15.11
C LYS A 99 19.59 16.51 -14.11
N ALA A 100 20.88 16.47 -14.42
CA ALA A 100 21.88 16.00 -13.49
C ALA A 100 21.90 16.90 -12.24
N VAL A 101 21.90 16.28 -11.07
CA VAL A 101 22.23 16.91 -9.78
C VAL A 101 23.72 16.96 -9.63
N ASN A 102 24.39 15.84 -9.97
CA ASN A 102 25.83 15.69 -9.96
C ASN A 102 26.28 14.67 -11.01
N THR A 103 27.56 14.68 -11.33
CA THR A 103 28.17 13.72 -12.25
C THR A 103 29.50 13.27 -11.66
N GLN A 104 29.64 12.00 -11.37
CA GLN A 104 30.88 11.37 -10.95
C GLN A 104 31.54 10.70 -12.16
N THR A 105 32.75 11.05 -12.46
CA THR A 105 33.53 10.40 -13.52
C THR A 105 34.87 9.96 -12.97
N ILE A 106 35.19 8.68 -13.11
CA ILE A 106 36.47 8.10 -12.70
C ILE A 106 37.18 7.63 -13.96
N LEU A 107 38.42 8.05 -14.11
CA LEU A 107 39.34 7.53 -15.11
C LEU A 107 40.30 6.56 -14.44
N THR A 108 40.45 5.37 -14.99
CA THR A 108 41.31 4.33 -14.42
C THR A 108 42.23 3.73 -15.46
N LEU A 109 43.45 3.45 -15.07
CA LEU A 109 44.37 2.63 -15.85
C LEU A 109 44.15 1.15 -15.52
N ASP A 110 44.66 0.27 -16.41
CA ASP A 110 44.50 -1.18 -16.21
C ASP A 110 45.14 -1.63 -14.89
N GLU A 111 44.51 -2.61 -14.26
CA GLU A 111 44.93 -3.18 -13.00
C GLU A 111 46.32 -3.83 -13.12
N GLN A 112 47.20 -3.51 -12.20
CA GLN A 112 48.58 -4.01 -12.19
C GLN A 112 48.99 -4.47 -10.79
N SER A 113 49.93 -5.41 -10.75
CA SER A 113 50.55 -5.85 -9.49
C SER A 113 51.47 -4.75 -8.93
N ALA A 114 51.11 -4.20 -7.78
CA ALA A 114 51.93 -3.26 -7.01
C ALA A 114 52.76 -4.00 -5.97
N GLN A 115 54.06 -3.66 -5.85
CA GLN A 115 54.97 -4.19 -4.84
C GLN A 115 55.38 -3.09 -3.88
N GLY A 116 55.12 -3.28 -2.59
CA GLY A 116 55.58 -2.35 -1.55
C GLY A 116 57.01 -2.61 -1.15
N ALA A 117 57.67 -1.58 -0.60
CA ALA A 117 59.09 -1.62 -0.19
C ALA A 117 59.37 -2.65 0.93
N TYR A 118 58.36 -3.07 1.68
CA TYR A 118 58.52 -4.01 2.80
C TYR A 118 58.18 -5.47 2.44
N GLY A 119 58.12 -5.84 1.15
CA GLY A 119 58.08 -7.23 0.71
C GLY A 119 56.71 -7.91 0.89
N GLY A 120 55.63 -7.14 0.95
CA GLY A 120 54.27 -7.67 0.85
C GLY A 120 54.04 -8.39 -0.46
N LYS A 121 53.23 -9.47 -0.48
CA LYS A 121 52.78 -10.10 -1.73
C LYS A 121 52.15 -9.04 -2.61
N GLY A 122 52.54 -8.99 -3.90
CA GLY A 122 52.02 -8.02 -4.84
C GLY A 122 50.49 -7.98 -4.81
N LYS A 123 49.95 -6.78 -4.61
CA LYS A 123 48.49 -6.53 -4.67
C LYS A 123 48.17 -5.93 -6.03
N TYR A 124 47.02 -6.28 -6.55
CA TYR A 124 46.49 -5.71 -7.79
C TYR A 124 45.81 -4.38 -7.47
N LEU A 125 46.28 -3.29 -8.05
CA LEU A 125 45.77 -1.93 -7.85
C LEU A 125 45.61 -1.22 -9.19
N ARG A 126 44.72 -0.22 -9.20
CA ARG A 126 44.43 0.65 -10.36
C ARG A 126 44.82 2.07 -10.03
N VAL A 127 45.53 2.71 -10.96
CA VAL A 127 45.79 4.16 -10.86
C VAL A 127 44.55 4.90 -11.39
N SER A 128 43.94 5.73 -10.57
CA SER A 128 42.67 6.37 -10.84
C SER A 128 42.77 7.89 -10.68
N TYR A 129 42.03 8.60 -11.50
CA TYR A 129 41.84 10.04 -11.41
C TYR A 129 40.34 10.37 -11.37
N MET A 130 39.98 11.25 -10.43
CA MET A 130 38.60 11.75 -10.30
C MET A 130 38.63 13.28 -10.15
N PRO A 131 37.96 14.04 -11.05
CA PRO A 131 37.88 15.48 -10.94
C PRO A 131 37.23 15.92 -9.63
N ASP A 132 37.72 17.03 -9.05
CA ASP A 132 37.20 17.69 -7.84
C ASP A 132 37.17 16.83 -6.56
N MET A 133 37.79 15.65 -6.56
CA MET A 133 37.76 14.70 -5.43
C MET A 133 38.21 15.31 -4.10
N LEU A 134 39.28 16.13 -4.11
CA LEU A 134 39.85 16.73 -2.88
C LEU A 134 38.86 17.65 -2.15
N ALA A 135 37.95 18.31 -2.86
CA ALA A 135 36.91 19.16 -2.25
C ALA A 135 35.89 18.36 -1.43
N HIS A 136 35.75 17.06 -1.68
CA HIS A 136 34.78 16.14 -1.08
C HIS A 136 35.43 15.08 -0.19
N THR A 137 36.71 15.21 0.12
CA THR A 137 37.48 14.27 0.94
C THR A 137 38.06 14.93 2.20
N GLN A 138 38.17 14.12 3.24
CA GLN A 138 38.91 14.46 4.45
C GLN A 138 40.15 13.58 4.55
N VAL A 139 41.32 14.19 4.58
CA VAL A 139 42.59 13.49 4.83
C VAL A 139 42.63 13.07 6.31
N LEU A 140 42.78 11.78 6.55
CA LEU A 140 42.90 11.20 7.90
C LEU A 140 44.33 11.17 8.40
N VAL A 141 45.26 10.77 7.55
CA VAL A 141 46.70 10.64 7.88
C VAL A 141 47.50 11.05 6.65
N GLY A 142 48.59 11.78 6.87
CA GLY A 142 49.48 12.26 5.79
C GLY A 142 49.02 13.58 5.18
N GLU A 143 49.34 13.80 3.92
CA GLU A 143 49.00 14.99 3.13
C GLU A 143 48.27 14.60 1.85
N ASP A 144 47.61 15.55 1.19
CA ASP A 144 46.98 15.30 -0.10
C ASP A 144 48.05 15.22 -1.24
N TYR A 145 47.69 14.72 -2.40
CA TYR A 145 48.62 14.55 -3.51
C TYR A 145 49.05 15.87 -4.16
N ASP A 146 48.32 16.98 -3.94
CA ASP A 146 48.68 18.30 -4.46
C ASP A 146 49.75 19.00 -3.59
N ALA A 147 49.78 18.70 -2.27
CA ALA A 147 50.84 19.21 -1.35
C ALA A 147 52.18 18.51 -1.53
N TYR A 148 52.23 17.41 -2.26
CA TYR A 148 53.38 16.53 -2.41
C TYR A 148 54.15 16.82 -3.72
N ALA A 149 55.18 17.60 -3.69
CA ALA A 149 55.77 18.22 -4.88
C ALA A 149 57.25 17.91 -5.16
N GLU A 150 57.89 16.83 -4.73
CA GLU A 150 59.29 16.55 -5.10
C GLU A 150 59.56 15.12 -5.61
N ASN A 151 59.73 15.01 -6.93
CA ASN A 151 60.40 13.91 -7.65
C ASN A 151 59.80 12.49 -7.66
N LEU A 152 58.72 12.24 -6.96
CA LEU A 152 57.95 10.99 -6.97
C LEU A 152 56.44 11.31 -7.13
N TYR A 153 55.74 10.51 -7.92
CA TYR A 153 54.33 10.67 -8.06
C TYR A 153 53.59 10.32 -6.76
N GLY A 154 52.85 11.27 -6.18
CA GLY A 154 52.05 11.07 -4.99
C GLY A 154 50.71 10.40 -5.28
N CYS A 155 50.27 9.49 -4.43
CA CYS A 155 48.94 8.91 -4.49
C CYS A 155 48.26 8.88 -3.11
N MET A 156 46.94 8.92 -3.10
CA MET A 156 46.08 8.74 -1.91
C MET A 156 45.29 7.46 -2.01
N LEU A 157 45.10 6.81 -0.86
CA LEU A 157 44.32 5.58 -0.73
C LEU A 157 43.17 5.81 0.23
N SER A 158 42.05 5.13 0.00
CA SER A 158 40.98 5.08 1.00
C SER A 158 41.40 4.26 2.22
N GLU A 159 40.73 4.48 3.34
CA GLU A 159 41.00 3.73 4.59
C GLU A 159 40.83 2.23 4.36
N SER A 160 39.83 1.81 3.58
CA SER A 160 39.57 0.41 3.25
C SER A 160 40.66 -0.25 2.42
N VAL A 161 41.25 0.48 1.44
CA VAL A 161 42.36 -0.05 0.63
C VAL A 161 43.61 -0.20 1.50
N MET A 162 43.86 0.75 2.41
CA MET A 162 44.99 0.65 3.34
C MET A 162 44.87 -0.57 4.25
N ASP A 163 43.69 -0.77 4.84
CA ASP A 163 43.42 -1.92 5.71
C ASP A 163 43.52 -3.26 4.95
N ALA A 164 42.98 -3.32 3.73
CA ALA A 164 43.01 -4.52 2.90
C ALA A 164 44.39 -4.88 2.40
N CYS A 165 45.22 -3.86 2.10
CA CYS A 165 46.55 -4.05 1.53
C CYS A 165 47.68 -4.09 2.56
N GLY A 166 47.44 -3.47 3.72
CA GLY A 166 48.46 -3.39 4.80
C GLY A 166 49.64 -2.50 4.45
N PHE A 167 49.42 -1.48 3.60
CA PHE A 167 50.45 -0.46 3.25
C PHE A 167 50.56 0.62 4.35
N THR A 168 51.58 1.45 4.28
CA THR A 168 51.77 2.57 5.22
C THR A 168 51.98 3.89 4.48
N VAL A 169 51.54 5.00 5.08
CA VAL A 169 51.82 6.34 4.53
C VAL A 169 53.32 6.59 4.44
N GLY A 170 53.78 7.12 3.31
CA GLY A 170 55.20 7.29 2.99
C GLY A 170 55.83 6.09 2.27
N GLU A 171 55.14 4.95 2.15
CA GLU A 171 55.62 3.78 1.42
C GLU A 171 55.61 4.04 -0.10
N THR A 172 56.61 3.56 -0.81
CA THR A 172 56.69 3.62 -2.27
C THR A 172 56.26 2.31 -2.87
N LEU A 173 55.27 2.35 -3.75
CA LEU A 173 54.73 1.24 -4.51
C LEU A 173 55.41 1.19 -5.88
N GLU A 174 55.97 0.05 -6.26
CA GLU A 174 56.57 -0.17 -7.56
C GLU A 174 55.68 -1.05 -8.43
N PHE A 175 55.49 -0.68 -9.71
CA PHE A 175 54.71 -1.39 -10.71
C PHE A 175 55.62 -2.01 -11.77
N PRO A 176 56.10 -3.24 -11.58
CA PRO A 176 57.13 -3.86 -12.42
C PRO A 176 56.76 -4.05 -13.88
N LEU A 177 55.44 -4.10 -14.19
CA LEU A 177 54.95 -4.29 -15.56
C LEU A 177 54.83 -2.99 -16.34
N TRP A 178 54.92 -1.82 -15.67
CA TRP A 178 54.91 -0.53 -16.32
C TRP A 178 56.30 0.08 -16.34
N THR A 179 56.93 -0.04 -17.51
CA THR A 179 58.28 0.47 -17.77
C THR A 179 58.23 1.56 -18.83
N ASP A 180 59.03 2.60 -18.62
CA ASP A 180 59.21 3.66 -19.59
C ASP A 180 60.20 3.25 -20.74
N ALA A 181 60.39 4.13 -21.71
CA ALA A 181 61.34 3.91 -22.80
C ALA A 181 62.81 3.76 -22.33
N GLY A 182 63.15 4.17 -21.11
CA GLY A 182 64.45 4.02 -20.46
C GLY A 182 64.57 2.72 -19.65
N GLY A 183 63.51 1.96 -19.46
CA GLY A 183 63.49 0.72 -18.66
C GLY A 183 63.25 0.98 -17.18
N GLU A 184 62.90 2.19 -16.77
CA GLU A 184 62.54 2.52 -15.37
C GLU A 184 61.07 2.14 -15.12
N THR A 185 60.80 1.55 -13.93
CA THR A 185 59.45 1.12 -13.51
C THR A 185 58.68 2.31 -12.89
N LEU A 186 57.36 2.28 -13.05
CA LEU A 186 56.48 3.27 -12.38
C LEU A 186 56.59 3.11 -10.85
N LYS A 187 56.84 4.22 -10.16
CA LYS A 187 56.85 4.31 -8.69
C LYS A 187 55.90 5.37 -8.22
N LEU A 188 54.99 4.98 -7.32
CA LEU A 188 54.04 5.88 -6.67
C LEU A 188 54.25 5.88 -5.16
N GLN A 189 54.29 7.06 -4.53
CA GLN A 189 54.41 7.18 -3.07
C GLN A 189 53.03 7.44 -2.45
N ILE A 190 52.67 6.68 -1.42
CA ILE A 190 51.44 6.89 -0.65
C ILE A 190 51.64 8.14 0.22
N CYS A 191 51.04 9.25 -0.16
CA CYS A 191 51.12 10.53 0.55
C CYS A 191 50.03 10.66 1.65
N GLY A 192 48.89 10.08 1.49
CA GLY A 192 47.85 10.20 2.49
C GLY A 192 46.75 9.14 2.38
N ILE A 193 45.98 9.05 3.47
CA ILE A 193 44.79 8.25 3.59
C ILE A 193 43.60 9.20 3.70
N PHE A 194 42.53 8.92 2.98
CA PHE A 194 41.33 9.75 2.98
C PHE A 194 40.06 8.96 3.23
N LYS A 195 39.02 9.69 3.64
CA LYS A 195 37.62 9.26 3.64
C LYS A 195 36.73 10.37 3.06
N GLU A 196 35.47 10.05 2.81
CA GLU A 196 34.47 11.05 2.46
C GLU A 196 34.29 12.09 3.59
N THR A 197 34.08 13.36 3.21
CA THR A 197 33.78 14.43 4.20
C THR A 197 32.42 14.24 4.84
N ASP A 198 31.42 13.81 4.05
CA ASP A 198 30.07 13.56 4.50
C ASP A 198 29.52 12.32 3.76
N SER A 199 29.01 11.34 4.50
CA SER A 199 28.41 10.12 3.94
C SER A 199 27.14 10.38 3.13
N THR A 200 26.54 11.57 3.27
CA THR A 200 25.36 12.00 2.51
C THR A 200 25.69 12.86 1.28
N ASP A 201 26.97 13.08 1.02
CA ASP A 201 27.42 13.88 -0.13
C ASP A 201 27.11 13.17 -1.44
N THR A 202 26.26 13.79 -2.26
CA THR A 202 25.86 13.27 -3.58
C THR A 202 27.03 13.22 -4.59
N PHE A 203 28.18 13.77 -4.28
CA PHE A 203 29.38 13.58 -5.07
C PHE A 203 29.80 12.12 -5.13
N TRP A 204 29.67 11.40 -4.00
CA TRP A 204 30.04 10.01 -3.88
C TRP A 204 28.87 9.09 -4.22
N TYR A 205 28.69 8.76 -5.51
CA TYR A 205 27.77 7.67 -5.90
C TYR A 205 28.29 6.31 -5.41
N THR A 206 29.61 6.07 -5.60
CA THR A 206 30.30 4.92 -5.03
C THR A 206 31.17 5.43 -3.91
N ALA A 207 30.89 5.02 -2.69
CA ALA A 207 31.65 5.49 -1.53
C ALA A 207 33.12 5.04 -1.61
N PRO A 208 34.10 5.89 -1.17
CA PRO A 208 35.52 5.56 -1.25
C PRO A 208 35.92 4.26 -0.56
N ASN A 209 35.23 3.91 0.53
CA ASN A 209 35.48 2.69 1.31
C ASN A 209 35.06 1.40 0.57
N THR A 210 34.28 1.48 -0.51
CA THR A 210 33.92 0.35 -1.37
C THR A 210 34.84 0.19 -2.58
N MET A 211 35.70 1.14 -2.82
CA MET A 211 36.69 1.12 -3.91
C MET A 211 37.99 0.43 -3.46
N GLU A 212 37.97 -0.91 -3.39
CA GLU A 212 39.04 -1.70 -2.73
C GLU A 212 40.36 -1.81 -3.51
N GLN A 213 40.41 -1.29 -4.73
CA GLN A 213 41.59 -1.45 -5.61
C GLN A 213 42.05 -0.12 -6.24
N GLU A 214 41.41 1.01 -5.95
CA GLU A 214 41.73 2.30 -6.56
C GLU A 214 42.71 3.10 -5.74
N MET A 215 43.75 3.63 -6.43
CA MET A 215 44.65 4.65 -5.94
C MET A 215 44.44 5.95 -6.69
N PHE A 216 44.19 7.02 -5.99
CA PHE A 216 43.90 8.30 -6.59
C PHE A 216 45.12 9.17 -6.70
N VAL A 217 45.29 9.77 -7.89
CA VAL A 217 46.39 10.67 -8.23
C VAL A 217 45.88 11.99 -8.78
N SER A 218 46.71 13.04 -8.83
CA SER A 218 46.34 14.31 -9.46
C SER A 218 46.21 14.16 -10.98
N GLU A 219 45.54 15.14 -11.65
CA GLU A 219 45.41 15.17 -13.11
C GLU A 219 46.78 15.19 -13.77
N GLU A 220 47.69 16.01 -13.26
CA GLU A 220 49.03 16.14 -13.78
C GLU A 220 49.83 14.82 -13.69
N THR A 221 49.73 14.13 -12.56
CA THR A 221 50.34 12.82 -12.35
C THR A 221 49.74 11.78 -13.28
N PHE A 222 48.39 11.73 -13.43
CA PHE A 222 47.71 10.81 -14.32
C PHE A 222 48.18 11.00 -15.78
N ASP A 223 48.19 12.24 -16.28
CA ASP A 223 48.63 12.57 -17.64
C ASP A 223 50.14 12.29 -17.85
N ALA A 224 50.99 12.52 -16.85
CA ALA A 224 52.38 12.17 -16.90
C ALA A 224 52.60 10.65 -17.03
N ILE A 225 51.85 9.84 -16.24
CA ILE A 225 51.91 8.38 -16.33
C ILE A 225 51.46 7.90 -17.73
N VAL A 226 50.32 8.41 -18.23
CA VAL A 226 49.84 8.06 -19.57
C VAL A 226 50.87 8.41 -20.66
N LYS A 227 51.54 9.54 -20.53
CA LYS A 227 52.51 10.01 -21.50
C LYS A 227 53.84 9.24 -21.44
N GLN A 228 54.30 8.91 -20.22
CA GLN A 228 55.60 8.28 -20.00
C GLN A 228 55.57 6.75 -20.15
N PHE A 229 54.54 6.11 -19.59
CA PHE A 229 54.46 4.65 -19.52
C PHE A 229 53.49 4.09 -20.60
N ALA A 230 52.75 4.92 -21.34
CA ALA A 230 51.90 4.58 -22.46
C ALA A 230 51.04 3.34 -22.22
N PRO A 231 50.17 3.29 -21.21
CA PRO A 231 49.26 2.19 -20.97
C PRO A 231 48.38 1.95 -22.23
N GLU A 232 47.93 0.71 -22.46
CA GLU A 232 47.22 0.37 -23.69
C GLU A 232 45.90 1.13 -23.81
N LYS A 233 45.21 1.36 -22.71
CA LYS A 233 43.90 2.06 -22.67
C LYS A 233 43.70 2.82 -21.36
N ILE A 234 42.83 3.83 -21.43
CA ILE A 234 42.27 4.55 -20.29
C ILE A 234 40.79 4.09 -20.18
N ASN A 235 40.47 3.44 -19.10
CA ASN A 235 39.10 3.08 -18.78
C ASN A 235 38.41 4.28 -18.13
N TYR A 236 37.10 4.39 -18.36
CA TYR A 236 36.26 5.39 -17.67
C TYR A 236 34.97 4.76 -17.17
N ALA A 237 34.51 5.23 -16.03
CA ALA A 237 33.20 5.03 -15.52
C ALA A 237 32.58 6.38 -15.19
N THR A 238 31.43 6.68 -15.79
CA THR A 238 30.72 7.92 -15.51
C THR A 238 29.32 7.57 -14.97
N ASN A 239 28.96 8.20 -13.87
CA ASN A 239 27.64 8.06 -13.23
C ASN A 239 27.03 9.45 -13.13
N VAL A 240 25.84 9.62 -13.69
CA VAL A 240 25.07 10.86 -13.67
C VAL A 240 23.90 10.68 -12.74
N LEU A 241 23.88 11.44 -11.67
CA LEU A 241 22.81 11.44 -10.67
C LEU A 241 21.70 12.37 -11.14
N LEU A 242 20.50 11.82 -11.34
CA LEU A 242 19.37 12.57 -11.87
C LEU A 242 18.46 13.09 -10.75
N ASP A 243 17.88 14.27 -10.94
CA ASP A 243 16.90 14.83 -10.00
C ASP A 243 15.57 14.02 -10.04
N TYR A 244 15.47 12.99 -9.17
CA TYR A 244 14.29 12.14 -9.09
C TYR A 244 13.03 12.89 -8.64
N THR A 245 13.15 14.05 -7.99
CA THR A 245 12.00 14.86 -7.58
C THR A 245 11.25 15.46 -8.77
N LYS A 246 11.87 15.51 -9.95
CA LYS A 246 11.25 15.92 -11.22
C LYS A 246 10.59 14.77 -11.98
N ILE A 247 10.82 13.53 -11.58
CA ILE A 247 10.13 12.38 -12.14
C ILE A 247 8.75 12.30 -11.48
N ASN A 248 7.70 12.28 -12.29
CA ASN A 248 6.32 12.31 -11.82
C ASN A 248 5.40 11.49 -12.73
N GLN A 249 4.14 11.33 -12.35
CA GLN A 249 3.15 10.56 -13.09
C GLN A 249 3.05 10.90 -14.59
N LYS A 250 3.39 12.15 -14.99
CA LYS A 250 3.21 12.62 -16.38
C LYS A 250 4.36 12.22 -17.28
N ASN A 251 5.61 12.25 -16.75
CA ASN A 251 6.82 12.02 -17.54
C ASN A 251 7.46 10.64 -17.29
N VAL A 252 7.02 9.88 -16.27
CA VAL A 252 7.60 8.57 -15.94
C VAL A 252 7.59 7.57 -17.10
N ALA A 253 6.58 7.59 -17.97
CA ALA A 253 6.50 6.70 -19.12
C ALA A 253 7.52 7.07 -20.21
N ASP A 254 7.75 8.38 -20.40
CA ASP A 254 8.74 8.89 -21.36
C ASP A 254 10.16 8.60 -20.86
N VAL A 255 10.40 8.78 -19.55
CA VAL A 255 11.69 8.44 -18.90
C VAL A 255 12.00 6.96 -19.09
N GLN A 256 11.04 6.08 -18.73
CA GLN A 256 11.21 4.64 -18.93
C GLN A 256 11.54 4.30 -20.38
N TYR A 257 10.80 4.87 -21.34
CA TYR A 257 11.02 4.64 -22.75
C TYR A 257 12.43 5.02 -23.19
N TYR A 258 12.93 6.19 -22.79
CA TYR A 258 14.28 6.64 -23.16
C TYR A 258 15.38 5.79 -22.49
N ILE A 259 15.24 5.42 -21.21
CA ILE A 259 16.18 4.52 -20.55
C ILE A 259 16.23 3.16 -21.27
N GLU A 260 15.08 2.60 -21.65
CA GLU A 260 15.02 1.34 -22.43
C GLU A 260 15.64 1.49 -23.83
N GLN A 261 15.56 2.66 -24.46
CA GLN A 261 16.25 2.91 -25.75
C GLN A 261 17.76 3.02 -25.57
N PHE A 262 18.24 3.70 -24.53
CA PHE A 262 19.67 3.80 -24.24
C PHE A 262 20.30 2.42 -24.02
N HIS A 263 19.63 1.52 -23.29
CA HIS A 263 20.07 0.12 -23.16
C HIS A 263 20.14 -0.66 -24.48
N LYS A 264 19.28 -0.34 -25.45
CA LYS A 264 19.30 -0.99 -26.77
C LYS A 264 20.37 -0.45 -27.71
N GLU A 265 20.68 0.84 -27.57
CA GLU A 265 21.67 1.54 -28.42
C GLU A 265 23.10 1.37 -27.92
N ASP A 266 23.29 1.16 -26.61
CA ASP A 266 24.61 1.09 -25.96
C ASP A 266 24.62 -0.01 -24.87
N GLU A 267 25.34 -1.10 -25.14
CA GLU A 267 25.51 -2.21 -24.20
C GLU A 267 26.27 -1.82 -22.92
N SER A 268 27.02 -0.72 -22.96
CA SER A 268 27.79 -0.19 -21.82
C SER A 268 26.98 0.75 -20.94
N PHE A 269 25.73 1.07 -21.32
CA PHE A 269 24.83 1.89 -20.53
C PHE A 269 24.29 1.10 -19.33
N THR A 270 24.28 1.73 -18.19
CA THR A 270 23.76 1.17 -16.93
C THR A 270 22.75 2.14 -16.29
N ASP A 271 21.82 1.61 -15.52
CA ASP A 271 20.90 2.40 -14.71
C ASP A 271 20.62 1.69 -13.38
N SER A 272 20.20 2.46 -12.36
CA SER A 272 19.82 1.94 -11.05
C SER A 272 18.30 1.80 -10.87
N PHE A 273 17.46 2.33 -11.77
CA PHE A 273 16.05 2.57 -11.46
C PHE A 273 15.03 2.11 -12.51
N LEU A 274 15.44 1.52 -13.63
CA LEU A 274 14.51 1.03 -14.66
C LEU A 274 13.51 0.00 -14.12
N ASN A 275 13.97 -0.91 -13.29
CA ASN A 275 13.12 -1.93 -12.68
C ASN A 275 12.09 -1.29 -11.74
N LEU A 276 12.47 -0.27 -11.01
CA LEU A 276 11.57 0.52 -10.17
C LEU A 276 10.49 1.23 -11.00
N LEU A 277 10.85 1.82 -12.15
CA LEU A 277 9.87 2.43 -13.06
C LEU A 277 8.90 1.40 -13.65
N LYS A 278 9.39 0.21 -14.02
CA LYS A 278 8.54 -0.90 -14.50
C LYS A 278 7.56 -1.36 -13.42
N GLN A 279 8.03 -1.52 -12.19
CA GLN A 279 7.18 -1.89 -11.06
C GLN A 279 6.13 -0.80 -10.78
N TYR A 280 6.53 0.47 -10.77
CA TYR A 280 5.61 1.60 -10.64
C TYR A 280 4.50 1.58 -11.70
N GLN A 281 4.83 1.30 -12.97
CA GLN A 281 3.81 1.23 -14.05
C GLN A 281 2.83 0.07 -13.85
N LYS A 282 3.29 -1.04 -13.29
CA LYS A 282 2.46 -2.18 -12.93
C LYS A 282 1.50 -1.82 -11.79
N ASP A 283 2.03 -1.20 -10.73
CA ASP A 283 1.25 -0.79 -9.56
C ASP A 283 0.24 0.29 -9.90
N LYS A 284 0.62 1.26 -10.76
CA LYS A 284 -0.29 2.28 -11.29
C LYS A 284 -1.53 1.68 -11.94
N LYS A 285 -1.39 0.62 -12.76
CA LYS A 285 -2.53 -0.06 -13.39
C LYS A 285 -3.45 -0.70 -12.35
N THR A 286 -2.88 -1.31 -11.33
CA THR A 286 -3.62 -1.92 -10.22
C THR A 286 -4.38 -0.86 -9.41
N ILE A 287 -3.72 0.25 -9.07
CA ILE A 287 -4.32 1.39 -8.37
C ILE A 287 -5.47 2.00 -9.16
N ASP A 288 -5.34 2.14 -10.49
CA ASP A 288 -6.39 2.68 -11.34
C ASP A 288 -7.68 1.85 -11.27
N ILE A 289 -7.55 0.54 -11.35
CA ILE A 289 -8.68 -0.38 -11.24
C ILE A 289 -9.30 -0.31 -9.84
N THR A 290 -8.47 -0.36 -8.82
CA THR A 290 -8.88 -0.33 -7.41
C THR A 290 -9.68 0.92 -7.07
N LEU A 291 -9.21 2.10 -7.49
CA LEU A 291 -9.92 3.37 -7.26
C LEU A 291 -11.32 3.37 -7.86
N TRP A 292 -11.45 2.98 -9.13
CA TRP A 292 -12.76 2.91 -9.78
C TRP A 292 -13.71 1.94 -9.08
N VAL A 293 -13.20 0.82 -8.65
CA VAL A 293 -13.95 -0.22 -7.98
C VAL A 293 -14.48 0.24 -6.64
N LEU A 294 -13.62 0.88 -5.83
CA LEU A 294 -14.00 1.38 -4.50
C LEU A 294 -14.96 2.58 -4.57
N GLU A 295 -14.94 3.33 -5.67
CA GLU A 295 -15.82 4.49 -5.86
C GLU A 295 -17.23 4.12 -6.36
N LEU A 296 -17.38 3.06 -7.16
CA LEU A 296 -18.67 2.64 -7.73
C LEU A 296 -19.79 2.50 -6.69
N PRO A 297 -19.59 1.88 -5.51
CA PRO A 297 -20.60 1.78 -4.47
C PRO A 297 -21.08 3.13 -3.96
N LEU A 298 -20.14 4.04 -3.74
CA LEU A 298 -20.42 5.40 -3.28
C LEU A 298 -21.25 6.16 -4.32
N LEU A 299 -20.85 6.09 -5.59
CA LEU A 299 -21.59 6.73 -6.69
C LEU A 299 -23.01 6.18 -6.78
N GLY A 300 -23.18 4.87 -6.69
CA GLY A 300 -24.50 4.23 -6.67
C GLY A 300 -25.40 4.77 -5.56
N LEU A 301 -24.85 4.93 -4.35
CA LEU A 301 -25.57 5.43 -3.19
C LEU A 301 -25.93 6.92 -3.34
N VAL A 302 -25.02 7.75 -3.84
CA VAL A 302 -25.29 9.19 -4.10
C VAL A 302 -26.36 9.35 -5.19
N LEU A 303 -26.30 8.58 -6.27
CA LEU A 303 -27.29 8.60 -7.34
C LEU A 303 -28.66 8.12 -6.87
N ALA A 304 -28.72 7.09 -6.04
CA ALA A 304 -29.96 6.65 -5.38
C ALA A 304 -30.54 7.75 -4.48
N PHE A 305 -29.68 8.49 -3.75
CA PHE A 305 -30.11 9.65 -2.96
C PHE A 305 -30.73 10.75 -3.83
N ILE A 306 -30.08 11.13 -4.93
CA ILE A 306 -30.60 12.13 -5.88
C ILE A 306 -31.96 11.69 -6.46
N TYR A 307 -32.07 10.41 -6.86
CA TYR A 307 -33.31 9.83 -7.36
C TYR A 307 -34.43 9.91 -6.31
N MET A 308 -34.13 9.55 -5.04
CA MET A 308 -35.06 9.62 -3.93
C MET A 308 -35.57 11.04 -3.66
N VAL A 309 -34.63 11.99 -3.51
CA VAL A 309 -34.99 13.38 -3.20
C VAL A 309 -35.82 13.98 -4.33
N THR A 310 -35.46 13.69 -5.59
CA THR A 310 -36.24 14.13 -6.74
C THR A 310 -37.63 13.51 -6.74
N GLY A 311 -37.76 12.23 -6.43
CA GLY A 311 -39.07 11.56 -6.28
C GLY A 311 -39.94 12.26 -5.23
N GLN A 312 -39.39 12.59 -4.06
CA GLN A 312 -40.13 13.33 -3.01
C GLN A 312 -40.52 14.76 -3.44
N ILE A 313 -39.68 15.46 -4.18
CA ILE A 313 -40.02 16.78 -4.75
C ILE A 313 -41.22 16.63 -5.68
N ILE A 314 -41.19 15.63 -6.57
CA ILE A 314 -42.27 15.42 -7.55
C ILE A 314 -43.57 15.02 -6.84
N ASP A 315 -43.51 14.14 -5.83
CA ASP A 315 -44.67 13.75 -5.04
C ASP A 315 -45.31 14.95 -4.33
N THR A 316 -44.56 15.90 -3.87
CA THR A 316 -45.05 17.16 -3.27
C THR A 316 -45.62 18.10 -4.32
N GLU A 317 -45.11 18.05 -5.55
CA GLU A 317 -45.50 18.92 -6.67
C GLU A 317 -46.52 18.31 -7.62
N GLN A 318 -46.99 17.09 -7.36
CA GLN A 318 -47.97 16.39 -8.24
C GLN A 318 -49.23 17.22 -8.56
N GLY A 319 -49.76 17.94 -7.56
CA GLY A 319 -50.89 18.85 -7.74
C GLY A 319 -50.57 20.00 -8.74
N GLU A 320 -49.39 20.62 -8.61
CA GLU A 320 -48.94 21.68 -9.50
C GLU A 320 -48.70 21.16 -10.93
N ILE A 321 -48.11 19.98 -11.08
CA ILE A 321 -47.90 19.28 -12.36
C ILE A 321 -49.22 18.99 -13.03
N ALA A 322 -50.20 18.47 -12.28
CA ALA A 322 -51.55 18.15 -12.80
C ALA A 322 -52.30 19.42 -13.23
N MET A 323 -52.15 20.55 -12.50
CA MET A 323 -52.72 21.85 -12.83
C MET A 323 -52.06 22.43 -14.09
N MET A 324 -50.75 22.34 -14.26
CA MET A 324 -50.05 22.75 -15.49
C MET A 324 -50.53 21.95 -16.69
N ARG A 325 -50.72 20.65 -16.56
CA ARG A 325 -51.25 19.78 -17.59
C ARG A 325 -52.70 20.12 -17.99
N SER A 326 -53.55 20.41 -17.03
CA SER A 326 -54.92 20.85 -17.29
C SER A 326 -55.01 22.18 -18.08
N ARG A 327 -53.95 23.04 -17.92
CA ARG A 327 -53.78 24.27 -18.64
C ARG A 327 -53.07 24.11 -20.01
N GLY A 328 -52.88 22.86 -20.50
CA GLY A 328 -52.37 22.57 -21.85
C GLY A 328 -50.86 22.36 -21.97
N TYR A 329 -50.09 22.33 -20.88
CA TYR A 329 -48.67 22.04 -20.97
C TYR A 329 -48.39 20.63 -21.45
N ARG A 330 -47.48 20.51 -22.44
CA ARG A 330 -47.04 19.20 -22.96
C ARG A 330 -46.04 18.56 -21.98
N ARG A 331 -45.93 17.23 -21.99
CA ARG A 331 -44.96 16.47 -21.18
C ARG A 331 -43.53 16.99 -21.36
N SER A 332 -43.13 17.23 -22.64
CA SER A 332 -41.80 17.74 -22.97
C SER A 332 -41.48 19.10 -22.31
N GLN A 333 -42.49 19.99 -22.21
CA GLN A 333 -42.33 21.31 -21.59
C GLN A 333 -42.14 21.20 -20.06
N ILE A 334 -42.81 20.25 -19.41
CA ILE A 334 -42.62 19.97 -17.99
C ILE A 334 -41.22 19.39 -17.75
N VAL A 335 -40.81 18.39 -18.56
CA VAL A 335 -39.46 17.81 -18.50
C VAL A 335 -38.37 18.90 -18.73
N ALA A 336 -38.57 19.78 -19.73
CA ALA A 336 -37.65 20.89 -20.01
C ALA A 336 -37.56 21.89 -18.85
N LEU A 337 -38.64 22.12 -18.09
CA LEU A 337 -38.62 23.00 -16.91
C LEU A 337 -37.78 22.42 -15.79
N TYR A 338 -37.92 21.11 -15.53
CA TYR A 338 -37.10 20.42 -14.51
C TYR A 338 -35.65 20.24 -14.99
N ALA A 339 -35.40 20.02 -16.29
CA ALA A 339 -34.07 20.00 -16.87
C ALA A 339 -33.34 21.33 -16.68
N LEU A 340 -34.02 22.45 -16.93
CA LEU A 340 -33.46 23.79 -16.70
C LEU A 340 -33.15 24.01 -15.21
N GLN A 341 -34.05 23.58 -14.31
CA GLN A 341 -33.81 23.60 -12.86
C GLN A 341 -32.56 22.79 -12.49
N ALA A 342 -32.44 21.56 -13.01
CA ALA A 342 -31.31 20.68 -12.78
C ALA A 342 -29.98 21.30 -13.28
N CYS A 343 -29.99 21.90 -14.48
CA CYS A 343 -28.82 22.61 -15.02
C CYS A 343 -28.35 23.75 -14.13
N ILE A 344 -29.28 24.57 -13.63
CA ILE A 344 -28.95 25.68 -12.70
C ILE A 344 -28.34 25.11 -11.39
N LEU A 345 -28.95 24.06 -10.83
CA LEU A 345 -28.44 23.43 -9.60
C LEU A 345 -27.06 22.77 -9.82
N CYS A 346 -26.83 22.14 -10.97
CA CYS A 346 -25.53 21.55 -11.30
C CYS A 346 -24.43 22.61 -11.47
N LEU A 347 -24.72 23.78 -12.04
CA LEU A 347 -23.76 24.88 -12.10
C LEU A 347 -23.35 25.34 -10.70
N VAL A 348 -24.32 25.50 -9.78
CA VAL A 348 -24.03 25.84 -8.38
C VAL A 348 -23.28 24.69 -7.70
N ALA A 349 -23.68 23.43 -7.96
CA ALA A 349 -23.03 22.25 -7.42
C ALA A 349 -21.56 22.12 -7.89
N MET A 350 -21.23 22.49 -9.11
CA MET A 350 -19.84 22.55 -9.58
C MET A 350 -19.01 23.60 -8.83
N LEU A 351 -19.56 24.79 -8.60
CA LEU A 351 -18.84 25.86 -7.89
C LEU A 351 -18.53 25.49 -6.43
N ILE A 352 -19.41 24.77 -5.77
CA ILE A 352 -19.25 24.37 -4.37
C ILE A 352 -18.60 23.00 -4.25
N GLY A 353 -19.00 22.04 -5.09
CA GLY A 353 -18.59 20.65 -5.04
C GLY A 353 -17.12 20.44 -5.41
N THR A 354 -16.58 21.22 -6.35
CA THR A 354 -15.17 21.12 -6.73
C THR A 354 -14.22 21.50 -5.58
N PRO A 355 -14.36 22.64 -4.89
CA PRO A 355 -13.55 22.93 -3.71
C PRO A 355 -13.78 21.94 -2.56
N LEU A 356 -15.02 21.48 -2.37
CA LEU A 356 -15.32 20.44 -1.39
C LEU A 356 -14.61 19.13 -1.75
N GLY A 357 -14.57 18.74 -3.05
CA GLY A 357 -13.84 17.58 -3.54
C GLY A 357 -12.34 17.66 -3.22
N TYR A 358 -11.74 18.84 -3.31
CA TYR A 358 -10.36 19.07 -2.87
C TYR A 358 -10.19 18.86 -1.34
N GLY A 359 -11.14 19.34 -0.54
CA GLY A 359 -11.16 19.07 0.90
C GLY A 359 -11.30 17.57 1.22
N LEU A 360 -12.18 16.88 0.50
CA LEU A 360 -12.37 15.42 0.63
C LEU A 360 -11.12 14.64 0.20
N CYS A 361 -10.41 15.11 -0.84
CA CYS A 361 -9.14 14.54 -1.26
C CYS A 361 -8.09 14.59 -0.13
N LYS A 362 -7.95 15.74 0.53
CA LYS A 362 -7.06 15.87 1.68
C LYS A 362 -7.49 15.02 2.86
N LEU A 363 -8.79 14.90 3.11
CA LEU A 363 -9.31 14.00 4.14
C LEU A 363 -8.97 12.55 3.86
N ALA A 364 -9.19 12.08 2.62
CA ALA A 364 -8.81 10.72 2.22
C ALA A 364 -7.30 10.48 2.31
N ALA A 365 -6.49 11.48 1.92
CA ALA A 365 -5.03 11.41 1.98
C ALA A 365 -4.46 11.41 3.41
N SER A 366 -5.17 11.98 4.38
CA SER A 366 -4.79 11.97 5.79
C SER A 366 -5.16 10.67 6.52
N THR A 367 -5.85 9.75 5.86
CA THR A 367 -6.32 8.50 6.46
C THR A 367 -5.20 7.45 6.46
N THR A 368 -4.79 7.02 7.65
CA THR A 368 -3.81 5.93 7.83
C THR A 368 -4.49 4.59 8.03
N ASP A 369 -5.59 4.56 8.79
CA ASP A 369 -6.43 3.39 9.00
C ASP A 369 -7.91 3.80 8.94
N PHE A 370 -8.87 2.87 8.89
CA PHE A 370 -10.29 3.20 8.78
C PHE A 370 -10.74 4.15 9.90
N LEU A 371 -11.23 5.35 9.52
CA LEU A 371 -11.60 6.46 10.42
C LEU A 371 -10.46 6.95 11.34
N THR A 372 -9.21 6.68 11.01
CA THR A 372 -8.05 7.20 11.74
C THR A 372 -7.31 8.18 10.83
N PHE A 373 -7.07 9.40 11.33
CA PHE A 373 -6.49 10.49 10.55
C PHE A 373 -5.16 10.93 11.13
N HIS A 374 -4.16 11.05 10.28
CA HIS A 374 -2.85 11.59 10.64
C HIS A 374 -2.50 12.78 9.73
N ALA A 375 -2.04 13.88 10.32
CA ALA A 375 -1.63 15.06 9.57
C ALA A 375 -0.23 14.86 8.96
N GLY A 376 -0.13 14.03 7.92
CA GLY A 376 1.09 13.87 7.14
C GLY A 376 1.30 14.97 6.10
N ASN A 377 2.37 14.85 5.31
CA ASN A 377 2.67 15.80 4.25
C ASN A 377 1.63 15.71 3.11
N LEU A 378 0.68 16.64 3.10
CA LEU A 378 -0.39 16.75 2.11
C LEU A 378 -0.02 17.66 0.91
N SER A 379 1.24 18.10 0.80
CA SER A 379 1.68 19.04 -0.23
C SER A 379 1.58 18.48 -1.65
N MET A 380 1.63 17.16 -1.82
CA MET A 380 1.55 16.49 -3.13
C MET A 380 0.15 16.45 -3.75
N TYR A 381 -0.89 16.72 -2.95
CA TYR A 381 -2.27 16.72 -3.41
C TYR A 381 -2.68 18.11 -3.88
N HIS A 382 -2.49 18.36 -5.17
CA HIS A 382 -2.75 19.66 -5.80
C HIS A 382 -4.04 19.68 -6.62
N PHE A 383 -4.57 20.90 -6.79
CA PHE A 383 -5.67 21.12 -7.71
C PHE A 383 -5.26 20.82 -9.16
N THR A 384 -5.95 19.89 -9.82
CA THR A 384 -5.69 19.53 -11.21
C THR A 384 -6.87 19.94 -12.10
N PRO A 385 -6.66 20.54 -13.28
CA PRO A 385 -7.76 20.94 -14.18
C PRO A 385 -8.65 19.77 -14.61
N VAL A 386 -8.13 18.55 -14.61
CA VAL A 386 -8.86 17.31 -14.96
C VAL A 386 -10.10 17.11 -14.07
N MET A 387 -10.06 17.57 -12.81
CA MET A 387 -11.19 17.49 -11.88
C MET A 387 -12.44 18.21 -12.39
N LEU A 388 -12.28 19.29 -13.18
CA LEU A 388 -13.41 20.02 -13.78
C LEU A 388 -14.13 19.17 -14.84
N VAL A 389 -13.38 18.40 -15.61
CA VAL A 389 -13.94 17.46 -16.60
C VAL A 389 -14.74 16.34 -15.91
N TYR A 390 -14.18 15.78 -14.83
CA TYR A 390 -14.86 14.79 -14.00
C TYR A 390 -16.12 15.39 -13.33
N GLY A 391 -16.05 16.62 -12.82
CA GLY A 391 -17.19 17.34 -12.27
C GLY A 391 -18.31 17.61 -13.29
N LEU A 392 -17.95 17.92 -14.55
CA LEU A 392 -18.91 18.05 -15.65
C LEU A 392 -19.58 16.71 -15.97
N ALA A 393 -18.83 15.63 -16.07
CA ALA A 393 -19.36 14.28 -16.29
C ALA A 393 -20.33 13.88 -15.16
N ALA A 394 -19.95 14.10 -13.89
CA ALA A 394 -20.80 13.87 -12.73
C ALA A 394 -22.10 14.68 -12.79
N SER A 395 -22.00 15.96 -13.16
CA SER A 395 -23.17 16.84 -13.32
C SER A 395 -24.12 16.34 -14.41
N ALA A 396 -23.60 15.87 -15.55
CA ALA A 396 -24.41 15.28 -16.62
C ALA A 396 -25.16 14.01 -16.16
N VAL A 397 -24.49 13.13 -15.43
CA VAL A 397 -25.11 11.94 -14.83
C VAL A 397 -26.15 12.34 -13.79
N GLY A 398 -25.85 13.34 -12.94
CA GLY A 398 -26.80 13.89 -11.95
C GLY A 398 -28.08 14.42 -12.59
N ILE A 399 -27.97 15.17 -13.68
CA ILE A 399 -29.12 15.67 -14.48
C ILE A 399 -29.95 14.47 -14.98
N LEU A 400 -29.31 13.45 -15.53
CA LEU A 400 -30.00 12.26 -16.03
C LEU A 400 -30.83 11.61 -14.89
N PHE A 401 -30.24 11.41 -13.72
CA PHE A 401 -30.93 10.78 -12.58
C PHE A 401 -32.06 11.66 -11.99
N ILE A 402 -31.97 12.99 -12.11
CA ILE A 402 -33.08 13.90 -11.79
C ILE A 402 -34.21 13.76 -12.80
N LEU A 403 -33.90 13.59 -14.09
CA LEU A 403 -34.93 13.53 -15.13
C LEU A 403 -35.70 12.20 -15.14
N ILE A 404 -35.12 11.08 -14.70
CA ILE A 404 -35.80 9.77 -14.68
C ILE A 404 -37.12 9.82 -13.91
N PRO A 405 -37.18 10.24 -12.61
CA PRO A 405 -38.45 10.37 -11.88
C PRO A 405 -39.42 11.37 -12.51
N VAL A 406 -38.89 12.48 -13.06
CA VAL A 406 -39.69 13.50 -13.72
C VAL A 406 -40.44 12.92 -14.94
N VAL A 407 -39.74 12.18 -15.78
CA VAL A 407 -40.30 11.55 -16.98
C VAL A 407 -41.38 10.51 -16.60
N ILE A 408 -41.10 9.69 -15.58
CA ILE A 408 -42.04 8.65 -15.09
C ILE A 408 -43.35 9.28 -14.58
N HIS A 409 -43.27 10.34 -13.77
CA HIS A 409 -44.43 10.94 -13.07
C HIS A 409 -45.09 12.07 -13.87
N SER A 410 -44.44 12.64 -14.89
CA SER A 410 -45.03 13.72 -15.73
C SER A 410 -46.25 13.28 -16.54
N GLY A 411 -46.53 11.99 -16.58
CA GLY A 411 -47.67 11.38 -17.27
C GLY A 411 -48.95 11.22 -16.51
N VAL A 412 -48.97 11.44 -15.18
CA VAL A 412 -50.10 11.16 -14.30
C VAL A 412 -51.18 12.20 -14.48
N SER A 413 -52.45 11.76 -14.66
CA SER A 413 -53.64 12.62 -14.72
C SER A 413 -54.25 12.84 -13.33
N ILE A 414 -55.08 13.94 -13.17
CA ILE A 414 -55.76 14.24 -11.89
C ILE A 414 -56.62 13.07 -11.40
N VAL A 415 -57.25 12.36 -12.32
CA VAL A 415 -58.12 11.19 -12.01
C VAL A 415 -57.26 10.02 -11.48
N GLN A 416 -56.15 9.74 -12.11
CA GLN A 416 -55.18 8.72 -11.63
C GLN A 416 -54.62 9.06 -10.28
N GLN A 417 -54.32 10.35 -9.98
CA GLN A 417 -53.78 10.81 -8.70
C GLN A 417 -54.77 10.47 -7.54
N LYS A 418 -56.09 10.74 -7.71
CA LYS A 418 -57.10 10.40 -6.70
C LYS A 418 -57.30 8.91 -6.55
N SER A 419 -57.17 8.14 -7.63
CA SER A 419 -57.27 6.67 -7.63
C SER A 419 -56.06 6.00 -6.95
N ASP A 420 -54.85 6.48 -7.27
CA ASP A 420 -53.58 5.93 -6.75
C ASP A 420 -53.39 6.18 -5.25
N GLN A 421 -54.01 7.23 -4.64
CA GLN A 421 -54.01 7.44 -3.18
C GLN A 421 -54.78 6.34 -2.43
N LYS A 422 -55.69 5.62 -3.07
CA LYS A 422 -56.50 4.54 -2.46
C LYS A 422 -55.86 3.14 -2.60
N ILE A 423 -54.94 2.93 -3.52
CA ILE A 423 -54.37 1.61 -3.83
C ILE A 423 -52.94 1.53 -3.25
N ASN A 424 -52.75 0.64 -2.31
CA ASN A 424 -51.42 0.28 -1.72
C ASN A 424 -50.60 -0.50 -2.76
N LYS A 425 -50.10 0.17 -3.81
CA LYS A 425 -49.24 -0.46 -4.86
C LYS A 425 -47.97 -1.01 -4.28
N LYS A 426 -47.65 -2.28 -4.57
CA LYS A 426 -46.37 -2.91 -4.26
C LYS A 426 -45.22 -2.11 -4.94
N MET A 427 -44.10 -1.98 -4.28
CA MET A 427 -42.92 -1.33 -4.88
C MET A 427 -42.45 -2.12 -6.13
N PHE A 428 -41.83 -1.44 -7.09
CA PHE A 428 -41.40 -2.05 -8.36
C PHE A 428 -40.61 -3.34 -8.16
N TRP A 429 -39.58 -3.28 -7.31
CA TRP A 429 -38.73 -4.45 -7.01
C TRP A 429 -39.49 -5.59 -6.27
N GLU A 430 -40.45 -5.25 -5.46
CA GLU A 430 -41.31 -6.22 -4.74
C GLU A 430 -42.30 -6.92 -5.70
N LYS A 431 -42.85 -6.18 -6.69
CA LYS A 431 -43.79 -6.67 -7.69
C LYS A 431 -43.17 -7.69 -8.63
N TYR A 432 -41.92 -7.45 -9.05
CA TYR A 432 -41.18 -8.26 -10.03
C TYR A 432 -40.17 -9.21 -9.38
N PHE A 433 -40.15 -9.32 -8.04
CA PHE A 433 -39.17 -10.14 -7.30
C PHE A 433 -37.69 -9.84 -7.66
N LEU A 434 -37.42 -8.59 -8.04
CA LEU A 434 -36.11 -8.16 -8.50
C LEU A 434 -35.05 -8.31 -7.41
N ASP A 435 -35.41 -8.12 -6.14
CA ASP A 435 -34.62 -8.35 -4.95
C ASP A 435 -34.08 -9.80 -4.87
N ILE A 436 -34.93 -10.79 -5.12
CA ILE A 436 -34.56 -12.21 -5.09
C ILE A 436 -33.72 -12.57 -6.32
N VAL A 437 -34.07 -12.04 -7.48
CA VAL A 437 -33.32 -12.27 -8.73
C VAL A 437 -31.89 -11.69 -8.60
N LEU A 438 -31.74 -10.44 -8.11
CA LEU A 438 -30.44 -9.82 -7.89
C LEU A 438 -29.60 -10.61 -6.88
N LEU A 439 -30.21 -11.08 -5.79
CA LEU A 439 -29.52 -11.91 -4.81
C LEU A 439 -29.05 -13.23 -5.42
N GLY A 440 -29.91 -13.87 -6.24
CA GLY A 440 -29.54 -15.10 -6.96
C GLY A 440 -28.38 -14.88 -7.95
N VAL A 441 -28.37 -13.76 -8.68
CA VAL A 441 -27.28 -13.40 -9.59
C VAL A 441 -25.98 -13.20 -8.81
N SER A 442 -26.02 -12.47 -7.68
CA SER A 442 -24.83 -12.25 -6.86
C SER A 442 -24.28 -13.56 -6.28
N ILE A 443 -25.12 -14.44 -5.75
CA ILE A 443 -24.68 -15.75 -5.24
C ILE A 443 -24.06 -16.60 -6.37
N TYR A 444 -24.62 -16.53 -7.58
CA TYR A 444 -24.07 -17.23 -8.74
C TYR A 444 -22.70 -16.68 -9.12
N LEU A 445 -22.54 -15.35 -9.18
CA LEU A 445 -21.23 -14.70 -9.47
C LEU A 445 -20.18 -15.07 -8.42
N LEU A 446 -20.56 -15.00 -7.14
CA LEU A 446 -19.66 -15.40 -6.05
C LEU A 446 -19.22 -16.86 -6.16
N HIS A 447 -20.13 -17.77 -6.52
CA HIS A 447 -19.80 -19.17 -6.74
C HIS A 447 -18.79 -19.34 -7.89
N ASN A 448 -19.03 -18.65 -9.00
CA ASN A 448 -18.14 -18.68 -10.17
C ASN A 448 -16.75 -18.10 -9.84
N PHE A 449 -16.70 -16.98 -9.11
CA PHE A 449 -15.42 -16.38 -8.69
C PHE A 449 -14.63 -17.28 -7.74
N ASN A 450 -15.30 -17.98 -6.83
CA ASN A 450 -14.63 -18.93 -5.95
C ASN A 450 -14.07 -20.16 -6.70
N GLN A 451 -14.71 -20.58 -7.78
CA GLN A 451 -14.16 -21.63 -8.64
C GLN A 451 -12.93 -21.18 -9.46
N GLU A 452 -12.87 -19.90 -9.83
CA GLU A 452 -11.79 -19.35 -10.64
C GLU A 452 -10.73 -18.59 -9.82
N ILE A 453 -10.70 -18.77 -8.50
CA ILE A 453 -9.87 -17.97 -7.58
C ILE A 453 -8.37 -18.03 -7.94
N ASP A 454 -7.87 -19.18 -8.40
CA ASP A 454 -6.47 -19.32 -8.78
C ASP A 454 -6.14 -18.60 -10.10
N LYS A 455 -7.08 -18.57 -11.04
CA LYS A 455 -6.94 -17.77 -12.27
C LYS A 455 -6.99 -16.28 -11.98
N ILE A 456 -7.84 -15.85 -11.02
CA ILE A 456 -7.94 -14.45 -10.58
C ILE A 456 -6.61 -14.05 -9.94
N ARG A 457 -6.05 -14.89 -9.08
CA ARG A 457 -4.74 -14.66 -8.44
C ARG A 457 -3.62 -14.53 -9.47
N ALA A 458 -3.54 -15.47 -10.44
CA ALA A 458 -2.54 -15.44 -11.49
C ALA A 458 -2.64 -14.16 -12.35
N ARG A 459 -3.86 -13.70 -12.68
CA ARG A 459 -4.07 -12.44 -13.39
C ARG A 459 -3.62 -11.21 -12.56
N ALA A 460 -3.92 -11.22 -11.26
CA ALA A 460 -3.49 -10.15 -10.37
C ALA A 460 -1.96 -10.05 -10.29
N LEU A 461 -1.26 -11.19 -10.19
CA LEU A 461 0.21 -11.28 -10.19
C LEU A 461 0.83 -10.73 -11.48
N LEU A 462 0.24 -11.03 -12.63
CA LEU A 462 0.70 -10.55 -13.93
C LEU A 462 0.35 -9.06 -14.19
N GLY A 463 -0.32 -8.37 -13.24
CA GLY A 463 -0.81 -7.01 -13.45
C GLY A 463 -1.83 -6.90 -14.60
N ALA A 464 -2.48 -8.03 -14.96
CA ALA A 464 -3.50 -8.05 -16.01
C ALA A 464 -4.78 -7.34 -15.55
N LYS A 465 -5.60 -6.88 -16.51
CA LYS A 465 -6.88 -6.23 -16.21
C LYS A 465 -7.75 -7.18 -15.38
N MET A 466 -8.04 -6.76 -14.15
CA MET A 466 -8.99 -7.44 -13.28
C MET A 466 -10.42 -7.21 -13.78
N ASP A 467 -11.28 -8.21 -13.63
CA ASP A 467 -12.69 -8.07 -13.96
C ASP A 467 -13.38 -7.19 -12.90
N PRO A 468 -13.90 -5.99 -13.27
CA PRO A 468 -14.58 -5.12 -12.33
C PRO A 468 -15.83 -5.75 -11.70
N LEU A 469 -16.40 -6.80 -12.32
CA LEU A 469 -17.58 -7.50 -11.82
C LEU A 469 -17.34 -8.15 -10.45
N ILE A 470 -16.09 -8.54 -10.15
CA ILE A 470 -15.72 -9.15 -8.86
C ILE A 470 -16.06 -8.22 -7.69
N PHE A 471 -15.77 -6.94 -7.87
CA PHE A 471 -16.01 -5.94 -6.82
C PHE A 471 -17.44 -5.42 -6.84
N LEU A 472 -18.02 -5.30 -8.04
CA LEU A 472 -19.42 -4.91 -8.20
C LEU A 472 -20.33 -5.93 -7.53
N ASP A 473 -19.95 -7.21 -7.48
CA ASP A 473 -20.74 -8.27 -6.88
C ASP A 473 -20.96 -8.08 -5.37
N SER A 474 -19.95 -7.65 -4.62
CA SER A 474 -20.11 -7.36 -3.18
C SER A 474 -21.15 -6.28 -2.92
N VAL A 475 -21.18 -5.25 -3.76
CA VAL A 475 -22.16 -4.16 -3.70
C VAL A 475 -23.54 -4.64 -4.13
N LEU A 476 -23.60 -5.40 -5.22
CA LEU A 476 -24.83 -6.01 -5.72
C LEU A 476 -25.46 -6.89 -4.63
N PHE A 477 -24.63 -7.68 -3.92
CA PHE A 477 -25.05 -8.49 -2.79
C PHE A 477 -25.64 -7.65 -1.66
N ILE A 478 -24.92 -6.59 -1.23
CA ILE A 478 -25.38 -5.71 -0.14
C ILE A 478 -26.70 -5.05 -0.51
N VAL A 479 -26.83 -4.56 -1.75
CA VAL A 479 -28.09 -3.95 -2.24
C VAL A 479 -29.22 -4.98 -2.30
N ALA A 480 -29.00 -6.14 -2.92
CA ALA A 480 -29.98 -7.20 -3.04
C ALA A 480 -30.44 -7.73 -1.68
N MET A 481 -29.48 -8.00 -0.79
CA MET A 481 -29.76 -8.46 0.57
C MET A 481 -30.50 -7.39 1.38
N GLY A 482 -30.11 -6.12 1.26
CA GLY A 482 -30.82 -4.99 1.88
C GLY A 482 -32.29 -4.90 1.45
N LEU A 483 -32.58 -5.10 0.17
CA LEU A 483 -33.97 -5.14 -0.35
C LEU A 483 -34.75 -6.34 0.16
N VAL A 484 -34.15 -7.54 0.19
CA VAL A 484 -34.75 -8.75 0.74
C VAL A 484 -35.04 -8.59 2.24
N VAL A 485 -34.07 -8.06 2.98
CA VAL A 485 -34.23 -7.81 4.43
C VAL A 485 -35.32 -6.78 4.69
N LEU A 486 -35.44 -5.73 3.87
CA LEU A 486 -36.55 -4.78 3.99
C LEU A 486 -37.89 -5.46 3.84
N ARG A 487 -38.03 -6.39 2.88
CA ARG A 487 -39.26 -7.19 2.70
C ARG A 487 -39.54 -8.03 3.96
N LEU A 488 -38.54 -8.68 4.52
CA LEU A 488 -38.67 -9.47 5.76
C LEU A 488 -39.01 -8.58 6.96
N LEU A 489 -38.37 -7.40 7.06
CA LEU A 489 -38.61 -6.43 8.13
C LEU A 489 -40.09 -5.97 8.16
N HIS A 490 -40.72 -5.82 6.99
CA HIS A 490 -42.11 -5.49 6.90
C HIS A 490 -43.00 -6.54 7.61
N TYR A 491 -42.76 -7.81 7.32
CA TYR A 491 -43.51 -8.92 7.98
C TYR A 491 -43.18 -9.03 9.47
N LEU A 492 -41.91 -8.80 9.85
CA LEU A 492 -41.47 -8.81 11.26
C LEU A 492 -42.19 -7.73 12.07
N VAL A 493 -42.26 -6.49 11.54
CA VAL A 493 -42.94 -5.37 12.20
C VAL A 493 -44.44 -5.66 12.36
N GLN A 494 -45.07 -6.25 11.35
CA GLN A 494 -46.46 -6.69 11.43
C GLN A 494 -46.68 -7.77 12.50
N LEU A 495 -45.75 -8.74 12.59
CA LEU A 495 -45.77 -9.79 13.59
C LEU A 495 -45.66 -9.22 15.02
N VAL A 496 -44.66 -8.34 15.26
CA VAL A 496 -44.48 -7.66 16.55
C VAL A 496 -45.70 -6.83 16.92
N TYR A 497 -46.30 -6.12 15.95
CA TYR A 497 -47.52 -5.37 16.19
C TYR A 497 -48.67 -6.32 16.61
N HIS A 498 -48.82 -7.46 15.95
CA HIS A 498 -49.89 -8.40 16.23
C HIS A 498 -49.78 -9.05 17.62
N ILE A 499 -48.56 -9.38 18.04
CA ILE A 499 -48.28 -9.96 19.37
C ILE A 499 -48.53 -8.94 20.47
N GLY A 500 -48.07 -7.69 20.30
CA GLY A 500 -48.06 -6.67 21.33
C GLY A 500 -49.31 -5.81 21.44
N ARG A 501 -50.19 -5.79 20.42
CA ARG A 501 -51.32 -4.85 20.31
C ARG A 501 -52.26 -4.78 21.50
N LYS A 502 -52.41 -5.88 22.25
CA LYS A 502 -53.29 -5.95 23.44
C LYS A 502 -52.62 -5.49 24.74
N LYS A 503 -51.29 -5.36 24.77
CA LYS A 503 -50.56 -5.07 26.00
C LYS A 503 -49.84 -3.70 26.01
N TRP A 504 -49.86 -2.98 24.87
CA TRP A 504 -49.09 -1.73 24.75
C TRP A 504 -49.85 -0.50 25.28
N ARG A 505 -49.06 0.46 25.79
CA ARG A 505 -49.56 1.81 26.15
C ARG A 505 -50.03 2.54 24.88
N PRO A 506 -51.01 3.47 24.97
CA PRO A 506 -51.61 4.15 23.81
C PRO A 506 -50.60 4.82 22.87
N ALA A 507 -49.58 5.46 23.38
CA ALA A 507 -48.53 6.10 22.57
C ALA A 507 -47.69 5.11 21.76
N VAL A 508 -47.36 3.94 22.33
CA VAL A 508 -46.61 2.87 21.62
C VAL A 508 -47.49 2.22 20.56
N TYR A 509 -48.76 1.96 20.91
CA TYR A 509 -49.73 1.40 19.96
C TYR A 509 -49.94 2.31 18.75
N ALA A 510 -50.12 3.63 18.97
CA ALA A 510 -50.27 4.61 17.91
C ALA A 510 -49.02 4.69 17.02
N SER A 511 -47.83 4.63 17.60
CA SER A 511 -46.54 4.61 16.85
C SER A 511 -46.45 3.39 15.95
N PHE A 512 -46.71 2.18 16.47
CA PHE A 512 -46.68 0.93 15.64
C PHE A 512 -47.78 0.88 14.59
N LEU A 513 -48.98 1.36 14.91
CA LEU A 513 -50.05 1.45 13.92
C LEU A 513 -49.67 2.37 12.75
N GLN A 514 -49.00 3.48 13.08
CA GLN A 514 -48.53 4.44 12.08
C GLN A 514 -47.41 3.85 11.21
N ILE A 515 -46.47 3.13 11.84
CA ILE A 515 -45.35 2.46 11.12
C ILE A 515 -45.92 1.41 10.16
N THR A 516 -46.84 0.52 10.61
CA THR A 516 -47.42 -0.54 9.77
C THR A 516 -48.24 0.01 8.59
N ARG A 517 -48.97 1.14 8.80
CA ARG A 517 -49.71 1.81 7.73
C ARG A 517 -48.84 2.55 6.73
N ASN A 518 -47.72 3.16 7.18
CA ASN A 518 -46.85 3.98 6.37
C ASN A 518 -45.54 3.26 5.98
N PHE A 519 -45.36 1.99 6.32
CA PHE A 519 -44.10 1.23 6.14
C PHE A 519 -43.57 1.35 4.72
N ARG A 520 -44.40 1.35 3.70
CA ARG A 520 -43.96 1.48 2.30
C ARG A 520 -43.46 2.86 1.97
N LYS A 521 -43.98 3.94 2.57
CA LYS A 521 -43.42 5.29 2.41
C LYS A 521 -42.12 5.46 3.17
N GLN A 522 -41.97 4.75 4.31
CA GLN A 522 -40.76 4.73 5.11
C GLN A 522 -39.70 3.78 4.54
N GLY A 523 -40.09 2.78 3.74
CA GLY A 523 -39.23 1.69 3.26
C GLY A 523 -37.96 2.16 2.53
N PHE A 524 -38.05 3.27 1.78
CA PHE A 524 -36.91 3.78 1.07
C PHE A 524 -35.80 4.26 2.00
N ILE A 525 -36.14 4.93 3.11
CA ILE A 525 -35.17 5.39 4.10
C ILE A 525 -34.57 4.23 4.87
N SER A 526 -35.43 3.25 5.20
CA SER A 526 -34.96 2.02 5.84
C SER A 526 -33.93 1.30 4.95
N VAL A 527 -34.16 1.21 3.63
CA VAL A 527 -33.16 0.68 2.68
C VAL A 527 -31.88 1.51 2.72
N PHE A 528 -32.00 2.84 2.65
CA PHE A 528 -30.85 3.71 2.63
C PHE A 528 -30.01 3.59 3.92
N LEU A 529 -30.67 3.48 5.08
CA LEU A 529 -30.03 3.26 6.36
C LEU A 529 -29.37 1.87 6.43
N ILE A 530 -30.07 0.82 5.98
CA ILE A 530 -29.54 -0.55 5.89
C ILE A 530 -28.28 -0.57 5.03
N LEU A 531 -28.32 0.05 3.83
CA LEU A 531 -27.18 0.12 2.92
C LEU A 531 -26.01 0.88 3.52
N THR A 532 -26.25 2.05 4.16
CA THR A 532 -25.19 2.85 4.78
C THR A 532 -24.51 2.08 5.90
N VAL A 533 -25.26 1.41 6.77
CA VAL A 533 -24.71 0.63 7.87
C VAL A 533 -23.97 -0.61 7.35
N ALA A 534 -24.58 -1.33 6.39
CA ALA A 534 -23.98 -2.53 5.80
C ALA A 534 -22.67 -2.21 5.07
N MET A 535 -22.64 -1.13 4.27
CA MET A 535 -21.42 -0.69 3.59
C MET A 535 -20.37 -0.19 4.59
N GLY A 536 -20.80 0.56 5.64
CA GLY A 536 -19.87 1.03 6.66
C GLY A 536 -19.18 -0.13 7.38
N LEU A 537 -19.93 -1.14 7.80
CA LEU A 537 -19.40 -2.34 8.45
C LEU A 537 -18.51 -3.16 7.49
N PHE A 538 -18.95 -3.33 6.24
CA PHE A 538 -18.18 -4.03 5.22
C PHE A 538 -16.84 -3.33 4.95
N ASN A 539 -16.85 -2.00 4.77
CA ASN A 539 -15.64 -1.23 4.50
C ASN A 539 -14.67 -1.27 5.70
N ALA A 540 -15.18 -1.14 6.94
CA ALA A 540 -14.37 -1.25 8.14
C ALA A 540 -13.66 -2.62 8.24
N ASN A 541 -14.44 -3.68 8.08
CA ASN A 541 -13.91 -5.05 8.17
C ASN A 541 -12.98 -5.39 7.00
N ALA A 542 -13.26 -4.88 5.78
CA ALA A 542 -12.40 -5.07 4.63
C ALA A 542 -11.04 -4.38 4.83
N ALA A 543 -11.04 -3.11 5.26
CA ALA A 543 -9.84 -2.37 5.57
C ALA A 543 -9.00 -3.09 6.65
N ARG A 544 -9.63 -3.47 7.76
CA ARG A 544 -8.98 -4.18 8.87
C ARG A 544 -8.39 -5.52 8.42
N THR A 545 -9.15 -6.30 7.65
CA THR A 545 -8.68 -7.60 7.15
C THR A 545 -7.50 -7.46 6.20
N ILE A 546 -7.53 -6.50 5.30
CA ILE A 546 -6.41 -6.23 4.37
C ILE A 546 -5.17 -5.84 5.18
N ASN A 547 -5.27 -4.82 6.04
CA ASN A 547 -4.16 -4.31 6.82
C ASN A 547 -3.55 -5.41 7.72
N GLN A 548 -4.39 -6.16 8.46
CA GLN A 548 -3.93 -7.19 9.37
C GLN A 548 -3.28 -8.39 8.65
N ASN A 549 -3.80 -8.82 7.50
CA ASN A 549 -3.15 -9.88 6.72
C ASN A 549 -1.82 -9.41 6.12
N TYR A 550 -1.69 -8.13 5.74
CA TYR A 550 -0.40 -7.56 5.33
C TYR A 550 0.60 -7.56 6.49
N GLU A 551 0.20 -7.00 7.63
CA GLU A 551 1.02 -6.98 8.85
C GLU A 551 1.47 -8.40 9.26
N ASN A 552 0.54 -9.35 9.25
CA ASN A 552 0.83 -10.74 9.58
C ASN A 552 1.82 -11.40 8.61
N ARG A 553 1.80 -11.02 7.33
CA ARG A 553 2.77 -11.51 6.34
C ARG A 553 4.16 -10.95 6.59
N ILE A 554 4.27 -9.67 6.93
CA ILE A 554 5.54 -9.06 7.30
C ILE A 554 6.09 -9.73 8.56
N ARG A 555 5.28 -9.82 9.63
CA ARG A 555 5.66 -10.52 10.86
C ARG A 555 6.14 -11.95 10.63
N TYR A 556 5.47 -12.65 9.72
CA TYR A 556 5.83 -14.01 9.37
C TYR A 556 7.14 -14.08 8.55
N ALA A 557 7.32 -13.16 7.60
CA ALA A 557 8.53 -13.10 6.76
C ALA A 557 9.76 -12.67 7.57
N ASP A 558 9.59 -11.74 8.49
CA ASP A 558 10.66 -11.30 9.39
C ASP A 558 10.97 -12.36 10.45
N GLY A 559 9.94 -13.00 10.99
CA GLY A 559 10.05 -14.07 11.96
C GLY A 559 10.45 -13.65 13.37
N ALA A 560 10.95 -12.41 13.57
CA ALA A 560 11.27 -11.78 14.84
C ALA A 560 11.04 -10.25 14.76
N ASP A 561 11.12 -9.54 15.90
CA ASP A 561 10.94 -8.10 15.93
C ASP A 561 12.13 -7.35 15.30
N ILE A 562 13.35 -7.83 15.51
CA ILE A 562 14.56 -7.32 14.85
C ILE A 562 15.43 -8.50 14.40
N ARG A 563 15.96 -8.41 13.18
CA ARG A 563 17.03 -9.27 12.68
C ARG A 563 18.19 -8.40 12.23
N LEU A 564 19.37 -8.76 12.66
CA LEU A 564 20.59 -8.09 12.20
C LEU A 564 21.68 -9.11 11.87
N GLN A 565 22.51 -8.77 10.92
CA GLN A 565 23.70 -9.51 10.55
C GLN A 565 24.90 -8.56 10.52
N GLU A 566 26.00 -8.93 11.16
CA GLU A 566 27.22 -8.17 11.13
C GLU A 566 28.11 -8.63 9.97
N THR A 567 28.89 -7.70 9.43
CA THR A 567 29.96 -7.99 8.48
C THR A 567 31.15 -8.61 9.21
N TRP A 568 31.41 -9.88 8.97
CA TRP A 568 32.52 -10.59 9.58
C TRP A 568 33.80 -10.44 8.79
N LYS A 569 34.92 -10.40 9.49
CA LYS A 569 36.23 -10.56 8.85
C LYS A 569 36.33 -11.96 8.27
N MET A 570 36.70 -12.04 7.00
CA MET A 570 36.86 -13.33 6.30
C MET A 570 38.26 -13.43 5.75
N GLN A 571 38.80 -14.63 5.73
CA GLN A 571 40.08 -14.97 5.12
C GLN A 571 39.83 -16.03 4.05
N ALA A 572 39.98 -15.64 2.78
CA ALA A 572 39.88 -16.54 1.66
C ALA A 572 41.12 -17.44 1.58
N PHE A 573 40.95 -18.72 1.30
CA PHE A 573 42.03 -19.62 1.01
C PHE A 573 41.67 -20.54 -0.17
N TYR A 574 42.65 -20.83 -0.98
CA TYR A 574 42.49 -21.71 -2.14
C TYR A 574 42.56 -23.17 -1.70
N VAL A 575 41.49 -23.92 -1.94
CA VAL A 575 41.44 -25.40 -1.76
C VAL A 575 42.03 -26.08 -2.99
N SER A 576 41.85 -25.48 -4.16
CA SER A 576 42.50 -25.84 -5.42
C SER A 576 42.65 -24.61 -6.30
N ALA A 577 43.31 -24.74 -7.48
CA ALA A 577 43.52 -23.64 -8.42
C ALA A 577 42.23 -22.88 -8.81
N ASN A 578 41.07 -23.50 -8.71
CA ASN A 578 39.78 -22.94 -9.14
C ASN A 578 38.69 -23.05 -8.05
N ASP A 579 39.08 -23.22 -6.78
CA ASP A 579 38.16 -23.46 -5.69
C ASP A 579 38.61 -22.71 -4.45
N ILE A 580 37.79 -21.75 -4.02
CA ILE A 580 38.03 -20.86 -2.89
C ILE A 580 37.09 -21.24 -1.77
N ASP A 581 37.60 -21.32 -0.55
CA ASP A 581 36.79 -21.42 0.68
C ASP A 581 37.16 -20.28 1.63
N TYR A 582 36.26 -19.99 2.55
CA TYR A 582 36.40 -18.87 3.47
C TYR A 582 36.44 -19.35 4.92
N ASN A 583 37.40 -18.82 5.70
CA ASN A 583 37.41 -18.92 7.15
C ASN A 583 36.88 -17.60 7.71
N TYR A 584 35.80 -17.64 8.44
CA TYR A 584 35.22 -16.48 9.09
C TYR A 584 35.76 -16.35 10.51
N VAL A 585 36.03 -15.10 10.94
CA VAL A 585 36.41 -14.79 12.32
C VAL A 585 35.17 -14.27 13.04
N GLU A 586 34.68 -15.04 14.01
CA GLU A 586 33.50 -14.62 14.80
C GLU A 586 33.84 -13.33 15.59
N PRO A 587 33.04 -12.25 15.44
CA PRO A 587 33.19 -11.06 16.25
C PRO A 587 32.81 -11.33 17.71
N ASP A 588 33.14 -10.44 18.64
CA ASP A 588 32.78 -10.59 20.05
C ASP A 588 31.28 -10.74 20.25
N PRO A 589 30.77 -11.92 20.62
CA PRO A 589 29.34 -12.15 20.78
C PRO A 589 28.70 -11.46 21.97
N VAL A 590 29.51 -10.99 22.94
CA VAL A 590 29.02 -10.38 24.20
C VAL A 590 28.31 -9.05 23.96
N LYS A 591 28.69 -8.34 22.91
CA LYS A 591 28.05 -7.06 22.52
C LYS A 591 26.59 -7.21 22.16
N TYR A 592 26.16 -8.36 21.62
CA TYR A 592 24.76 -8.62 21.28
C TYR A 592 23.86 -8.84 22.49
N ASP A 593 24.43 -9.15 23.68
CA ASP A 593 23.66 -9.25 24.91
C ASP A 593 23.27 -7.90 25.51
N GLU A 594 23.91 -6.81 25.05
CA GLU A 594 23.72 -5.48 25.65
C GLU A 594 22.29 -4.96 25.57
N PRO A 595 21.56 -5.06 24.44
CA PRO A 595 20.15 -4.67 24.38
C PRO A 595 19.27 -5.44 25.36
N VAL A 596 19.56 -6.72 25.61
CA VAL A 596 18.82 -7.55 26.58
C VAL A 596 19.16 -7.12 28.00
N LYS A 597 20.43 -6.84 28.30
CA LYS A 597 20.87 -6.38 29.64
C LYS A 597 20.29 -5.02 30.00
N GLN A 598 20.12 -4.14 29.03
CA GLN A 598 19.48 -2.83 29.20
C GLN A 598 17.93 -2.91 29.26
N GLY A 599 17.36 -4.09 29.08
CA GLY A 599 15.91 -4.29 29.12
C GLY A 599 15.16 -3.78 27.90
N LEU A 600 15.86 -3.46 26.81
CA LEU A 600 15.26 -3.07 25.53
C LEU A 600 14.67 -4.28 24.81
N CYS A 601 15.30 -5.44 24.95
CA CYS A 601 14.85 -6.71 24.40
C CYS A 601 14.57 -7.72 25.52
N THR A 602 13.58 -8.58 25.30
CA THR A 602 13.21 -9.64 26.25
C THR A 602 14.02 -10.91 26.03
N SER A 603 14.42 -11.20 24.81
CA SER A 603 15.20 -12.38 24.41
C SER A 603 15.99 -12.13 23.13
N MET A 604 16.98 -12.99 22.90
CA MET A 604 17.86 -12.97 21.74
C MET A 604 18.12 -14.41 21.27
N ALA A 605 18.24 -14.61 19.95
CA ALA A 605 18.61 -15.90 19.36
C ALA A 605 19.65 -15.73 18.26
N LYS A 606 20.63 -16.62 18.18
CA LYS A 606 21.56 -16.76 17.05
C LYS A 606 20.96 -17.71 16.03
N VAL A 607 20.90 -17.32 14.76
CA VAL A 607 20.34 -18.11 13.66
C VAL A 607 21.34 -18.14 12.51
N ILE A 608 21.91 -19.31 12.19
CA ILE A 608 22.70 -19.48 10.97
C ILE A 608 21.70 -19.65 9.83
N ARG A 609 21.73 -18.77 8.85
CA ARG A 609 20.85 -18.83 7.67
C ARG A 609 21.68 -18.82 6.39
N THR A 610 21.44 -19.77 5.48
CA THR A 610 22.15 -19.89 4.22
C THR A 610 21.30 -20.60 3.16
N ASN A 611 21.48 -20.24 1.90
CA ASN A 611 20.78 -20.85 0.76
C ASN A 611 21.67 -21.82 -0.04
N ASN A 612 22.94 -22.00 0.34
CA ASN A 612 23.91 -22.84 -0.38
C ASN A 612 23.87 -24.32 0.05
N ILE A 613 22.67 -24.83 0.36
CA ILE A 613 22.50 -26.21 0.81
C ILE A 613 21.72 -26.99 -0.24
N SER A 614 22.15 -28.20 -0.53
CA SER A 614 21.34 -29.19 -1.24
C SER A 614 20.93 -30.32 -0.31
N VAL A 615 19.74 -30.83 -0.55
CA VAL A 615 19.21 -32.00 0.18
C VAL A 615 19.05 -33.13 -0.79
N SER A 616 19.52 -34.33 -0.40
CA SER A 616 19.41 -35.53 -1.22
C SER A 616 18.87 -36.72 -0.44
N ARG A 617 18.13 -37.57 -1.16
CA ARG A 617 17.72 -38.90 -0.74
C ARG A 617 17.90 -39.85 -1.91
N GLY A 618 18.87 -40.76 -1.78
CA GLY A 618 19.20 -41.69 -2.85
C GLY A 618 19.67 -40.98 -4.12
N LYS A 619 18.85 -41.03 -5.19
CA LYS A 619 19.17 -40.36 -6.47
C LYS A 619 18.53 -38.95 -6.63
N THR A 620 17.57 -38.62 -5.81
CA THR A 620 16.87 -37.34 -5.86
C THR A 620 17.66 -36.29 -5.06
N LYS A 621 17.98 -35.19 -5.70
CA LYS A 621 18.70 -34.05 -5.11
C LYS A 621 17.96 -32.75 -5.43
N ILE A 622 17.77 -31.93 -4.43
CA ILE A 622 17.20 -30.57 -4.54
C ILE A 622 18.28 -29.60 -4.06
N ALA A 623 18.62 -28.63 -4.91
CA ALA A 623 19.62 -27.60 -4.62
C ALA A 623 19.00 -26.28 -4.17
N ASN A 624 19.84 -25.38 -3.64
CA ASN A 624 19.44 -24.01 -3.20
C ASN A 624 18.30 -24.03 -2.18
N CYS A 625 18.36 -24.98 -1.23
CA CYS A 625 17.43 -24.99 -0.12
C CYS A 625 17.86 -23.98 0.95
N GLU A 626 16.89 -23.27 1.52
CA GLU A 626 17.10 -22.41 2.67
C GLU A 626 17.37 -23.29 3.91
N PHE A 627 18.42 -22.98 4.61
CA PHE A 627 18.86 -23.72 5.78
C PHE A 627 18.92 -22.80 6.99
N MET A 628 18.33 -23.24 8.12
CA MET A 628 18.40 -22.55 9.40
C MET A 628 19.05 -23.45 10.46
N GLY A 629 20.17 -23.01 11.05
CA GLY A 629 20.78 -23.62 12.22
C GLY A 629 20.39 -22.84 13.47
N ILE A 630 19.67 -23.47 14.42
CA ILE A 630 19.04 -22.77 15.55
C ILE A 630 19.38 -23.40 16.90
N HIS A 631 19.45 -22.57 17.96
CA HIS A 631 19.30 -22.99 19.34
C HIS A 631 17.81 -23.08 19.68
N THR A 632 17.28 -24.27 19.86
CA THR A 632 15.83 -24.52 19.96
C THR A 632 15.13 -23.71 21.05
N LYS A 633 15.76 -23.53 22.22
CA LYS A 633 15.21 -22.73 23.31
C LYS A 633 15.19 -21.25 22.99
N ASP A 634 16.33 -20.68 22.64
CA ASP A 634 16.46 -19.24 22.40
C ASP A 634 15.60 -18.81 21.22
N PHE A 635 15.57 -19.65 20.15
CA PHE A 635 14.72 -19.44 19.00
C PHE A 635 13.23 -19.48 19.35
N GLY A 636 12.81 -20.41 20.18
CA GLY A 636 11.42 -20.53 20.64
C GLY A 636 10.96 -19.31 21.49
N GLU A 637 11.87 -18.73 22.29
CA GLU A 637 11.57 -17.55 23.11
C GLU A 637 11.55 -16.26 22.29
N THR A 638 12.28 -16.20 21.15
CA THR A 638 12.52 -14.99 20.38
C THR A 638 11.68 -14.92 19.11
N ALA A 639 11.57 -16.02 18.36
CA ALA A 639 10.88 -16.05 17.08
C ALA A 639 9.35 -16.00 17.24
N TYR A 640 8.69 -15.45 16.23
CA TYR A 640 7.24 -15.29 16.19
C TYR A 640 6.60 -16.23 15.15
N LEU A 641 5.57 -16.95 15.57
CA LEU A 641 4.66 -17.66 14.68
C LEU A 641 3.22 -17.35 15.07
N GLN A 642 2.38 -17.10 14.07
CA GLN A 642 0.97 -16.73 14.27
C GLN A 642 0.18 -17.81 15.02
N GLU A 643 -0.74 -17.39 15.89
CA GLU A 643 -1.60 -18.30 16.68
C GLU A 643 -2.46 -19.19 15.78
N GLU A 644 -2.91 -18.70 14.63
CA GLU A 644 -3.73 -19.45 13.68
C GLU A 644 -3.00 -20.67 13.10
N LEU A 645 -1.68 -20.61 13.01
CA LEU A 645 -0.82 -21.70 12.53
C LEU A 645 -0.50 -22.73 13.61
N ASN A 646 -0.79 -22.41 14.88
CA ASN A 646 -0.53 -23.23 16.05
C ASN A 646 -1.74 -24.07 16.54
N ARG A 647 -2.85 -24.07 15.79
CA ARG A 647 -4.13 -24.65 16.26
C ARG A 647 -4.10 -26.17 16.44
N ASP A 648 -3.48 -26.90 15.50
CA ASP A 648 -3.45 -28.37 15.52
C ASP A 648 -2.30 -28.90 16.37
N VAL A 649 -1.11 -28.38 16.15
CA VAL A 649 0.13 -28.73 16.89
C VAL A 649 0.90 -27.44 17.16
N HIS A 650 1.14 -27.12 18.42
CA HIS A 650 1.95 -25.98 18.78
C HIS A 650 3.40 -26.18 18.30
N TRP A 651 3.96 -25.19 17.62
CA TRP A 651 5.28 -25.31 16.96
C TRP A 651 6.44 -25.59 17.91
N TYR A 652 6.29 -25.34 19.22
CA TYR A 652 7.25 -25.77 20.24
C TYR A 652 7.40 -27.30 20.29
N THR A 653 6.41 -28.06 19.87
CA THR A 653 6.54 -29.53 19.75
C THR A 653 7.65 -29.90 18.77
N TYR A 654 7.72 -29.21 17.63
CA TYR A 654 8.77 -29.41 16.64
C TYR A 654 10.15 -29.02 17.16
N LEU A 655 10.25 -27.93 17.95
CA LEU A 655 11.50 -27.52 18.60
C LEU A 655 11.96 -28.56 19.63
N ASN A 656 11.03 -29.12 20.41
CA ASN A 656 11.33 -30.16 21.40
C ASN A 656 11.80 -31.47 20.73
N GLU A 657 11.17 -31.87 19.60
CA GLU A 657 11.61 -33.02 18.83
C GLU A 657 13.03 -32.80 18.25
N LEU A 658 13.31 -31.59 17.75
CA LEU A 658 14.64 -31.21 17.28
C LEU A 658 15.67 -31.21 18.42
N ALA A 659 15.32 -30.75 19.59
CA ALA A 659 16.20 -30.68 20.76
C ALA A 659 16.61 -32.08 21.29
N GLN A 660 15.73 -33.07 21.14
CA GLN A 660 15.98 -34.44 21.59
C GLN A 660 16.95 -35.22 20.68
N GLN A 661 17.15 -34.80 19.44
CA GLN A 661 17.97 -35.49 18.43
C GLN A 661 19.06 -34.58 17.88
N GLU A 662 20.33 -34.86 18.22
CA GLU A 662 21.45 -34.06 17.72
C GLU A 662 21.50 -33.93 16.21
N ASN A 663 21.23 -35.00 15.48
CA ASN A 663 21.17 -35.08 14.01
C ASN A 663 19.73 -34.92 13.48
N GLY A 664 18.81 -34.32 14.29
CA GLY A 664 17.46 -34.05 13.85
C GLY A 664 17.42 -32.97 12.80
N VAL A 665 16.50 -33.09 11.83
CA VAL A 665 16.18 -32.03 10.87
C VAL A 665 14.68 -31.89 10.73
N ILE A 666 14.22 -30.64 10.62
CA ILE A 666 12.84 -30.30 10.26
C ILE A 666 12.83 -29.91 8.79
N LEU A 667 11.87 -30.40 8.02
CA LEU A 667 11.73 -30.08 6.61
C LEU A 667 10.41 -29.34 6.36
N SER A 668 10.41 -28.44 5.39
CA SER A 668 9.16 -27.90 4.86
C SER A 668 8.39 -28.99 4.10
N LYS A 669 7.07 -28.91 4.10
CA LYS A 669 6.18 -29.92 3.51
C LYS A 669 6.39 -30.11 2.01
N ASN A 670 6.66 -29.03 1.29
CA ASN A 670 6.98 -29.09 -0.13
C ASN A 670 8.32 -29.82 -0.38
N LEU A 671 9.35 -29.59 0.45
CA LEU A 671 10.62 -30.32 0.37
C LEU A 671 10.42 -31.80 0.67
N ALA A 672 9.68 -32.11 1.73
CA ALA A 672 9.37 -33.49 2.10
C ALA A 672 8.61 -34.24 0.98
N ALA A 673 7.65 -33.56 0.32
CA ALA A 673 6.92 -34.08 -0.82
C ALA A 673 7.83 -34.32 -2.05
N ALA A 674 8.70 -33.36 -2.36
CA ALA A 674 9.61 -33.41 -3.49
C ALA A 674 10.67 -34.54 -3.36
N LEU A 675 11.10 -34.84 -2.11
CA LEU A 675 12.02 -35.94 -1.80
C LEU A 675 11.32 -37.27 -1.49
N GLU A 676 9.99 -37.30 -1.44
CA GLU A 676 9.17 -38.45 -1.02
C GLU A 676 9.57 -38.99 0.37
N VAL A 677 9.85 -38.10 1.34
CA VAL A 677 10.29 -38.45 2.71
C VAL A 677 9.18 -38.24 3.72
N LYS A 678 9.26 -38.98 4.80
CA LYS A 678 8.37 -38.93 5.96
C LYS A 678 9.18 -38.74 7.25
N VAL A 679 8.49 -38.39 8.34
CA VAL A 679 9.10 -38.32 9.67
C VAL A 679 9.70 -39.71 9.99
N GLY A 680 10.97 -39.70 10.40
CA GLY A 680 11.78 -40.89 10.68
C GLY A 680 12.77 -41.26 9.60
N ASP A 681 12.59 -40.81 8.36
CA ASP A 681 13.54 -41.03 7.26
C ASP A 681 14.84 -40.23 7.45
N VAL A 682 15.90 -40.62 6.73
CA VAL A 682 17.19 -39.93 6.74
C VAL A 682 17.42 -39.21 5.42
N VAL A 683 17.90 -37.96 5.49
CA VAL A 683 18.27 -37.14 4.33
C VAL A 683 19.69 -36.60 4.51
N ASP A 684 20.40 -36.42 3.41
CA ASP A 684 21.74 -35.85 3.43
C ASP A 684 21.67 -34.37 2.99
N CYS A 685 22.02 -33.47 3.91
CA CYS A 685 22.10 -32.01 3.70
C CYS A 685 23.55 -31.64 3.45
N SER A 686 23.90 -31.24 2.24
CA SER A 686 25.27 -30.92 1.83
C SER A 686 25.44 -29.45 1.57
N ARG A 687 26.44 -28.79 2.21
CA ARG A 687 26.85 -27.41 1.92
C ARG A 687 27.85 -27.40 0.77
N TYR A 688 27.68 -26.46 -0.14
CA TYR A 688 28.58 -26.19 -1.24
C TYR A 688 29.40 -24.93 -1.00
N GLY A 689 30.68 -24.94 -1.45
CA GLY A 689 31.53 -23.76 -1.47
C GLY A 689 31.34 -22.96 -2.76
N ASP A 690 31.77 -21.70 -2.73
CA ASP A 690 31.82 -20.84 -3.91
C ASP A 690 32.95 -21.34 -4.84
N SER A 691 32.59 -21.71 -6.08
CA SER A 691 33.54 -22.18 -7.09
C SER A 691 33.57 -21.22 -8.28
N VAL A 692 34.76 -20.74 -8.62
CA VAL A 692 34.99 -19.85 -9.76
C VAL A 692 34.64 -20.51 -11.10
N MET A 693 34.67 -21.86 -11.17
CA MET A 693 34.43 -22.65 -12.39
C MET A 693 33.14 -23.49 -12.39
N LYS A 694 32.11 -23.13 -11.61
CA LYS A 694 30.83 -23.87 -11.52
C LYS A 694 30.91 -25.34 -11.11
N LYS A 695 32.04 -25.83 -10.58
CA LYS A 695 32.12 -27.14 -9.96
C LYS A 695 31.76 -27.02 -8.49
N GLU A 696 30.53 -27.40 -8.16
CA GLU A 696 30.08 -27.46 -6.76
C GLU A 696 30.91 -28.45 -5.96
N THR A 697 31.75 -27.95 -5.04
CA THR A 697 32.52 -28.79 -4.13
C THR A 697 31.83 -28.87 -2.79
N VAL A 698 31.51 -30.09 -2.33
CA VAL A 698 30.88 -30.31 -1.01
C VAL A 698 31.88 -29.97 0.09
N ARG A 699 31.48 -29.02 0.99
CA ARG A 699 32.28 -28.58 2.11
C ARG A 699 31.95 -29.27 3.42
N GLY A 700 30.77 -29.86 3.52
CA GLY A 700 30.29 -30.58 4.69
C GLY A 700 28.92 -31.21 4.42
N THR A 701 28.59 -32.24 5.17
CA THR A 701 27.32 -32.93 5.06
C THR A 701 26.78 -33.29 6.44
N ILE A 702 25.48 -33.06 6.62
CA ILE A 702 24.70 -33.52 7.76
C ILE A 702 23.77 -34.62 7.27
N SER A 703 23.99 -35.86 7.72
CA SER A 703 23.01 -36.95 7.55
C SER A 703 21.96 -36.82 8.66
N GLY A 704 20.86 -36.17 8.33
CA GLY A 704 19.82 -35.77 9.27
C GLY A 704 18.62 -36.69 9.28
N LYS A 705 18.14 -37.06 10.47
CA LYS A 705 16.88 -37.78 10.62
C LYS A 705 15.74 -36.76 10.63
N VAL A 706 14.75 -36.92 9.76
CA VAL A 706 13.57 -36.07 9.72
C VAL A 706 12.74 -36.24 10.99
N VAL A 707 12.71 -35.25 11.86
CA VAL A 707 11.96 -35.24 13.14
C VAL A 707 10.57 -34.63 12.99
N ALA A 708 10.42 -33.65 12.07
CA ALA A 708 9.14 -33.01 11.78
C ALA A 708 9.05 -32.54 10.32
N VAL A 709 7.83 -32.42 9.84
CA VAL A 709 7.50 -31.79 8.55
C VAL A 709 6.52 -30.66 8.82
N VAL A 710 6.85 -29.44 8.38
CA VAL A 710 6.11 -28.22 8.70
C VAL A 710 5.55 -27.52 7.47
N ASP A 711 4.34 -26.96 7.58
CA ASP A 711 3.73 -26.13 6.54
C ASP A 711 4.21 -24.67 6.62
N ALA A 712 4.50 -24.18 7.84
CA ALA A 712 4.93 -22.83 8.11
C ALA A 712 6.07 -22.83 9.15
N TRP A 713 6.99 -21.86 9.04
CA TRP A 713 8.10 -21.67 9.92
C TRP A 713 8.48 -20.19 10.02
N PRO A 714 8.84 -19.65 11.21
CA PRO A 714 9.21 -18.26 11.33
C PRO A 714 10.31 -17.83 10.35
N GLY A 715 10.09 -16.75 9.61
CA GLY A 715 11.06 -16.23 8.66
C GLY A 715 11.15 -16.99 7.33
N PHE A 716 10.36 -18.06 7.10
CA PHE A 716 10.36 -18.83 5.88
C PHE A 716 9.24 -18.45 4.92
N VAL A 717 9.59 -17.88 3.76
CA VAL A 717 8.65 -17.56 2.68
C VAL A 717 8.74 -18.62 1.59
N GLN A 718 7.70 -19.44 1.45
CA GLN A 718 7.71 -20.58 0.52
C GLN A 718 7.72 -20.16 -0.95
N TYR A 719 7.11 -19.03 -1.31
CA TYR A 719 7.02 -18.55 -2.68
C TYR A 719 7.43 -17.08 -2.76
N THR A 720 8.38 -16.78 -3.66
CA THR A 720 8.72 -15.39 -4.05
C THR A 720 8.36 -15.16 -5.51
N TYR A 721 8.18 -13.89 -5.87
CA TYR A 721 7.81 -13.49 -7.22
C TYR A 721 8.75 -12.40 -7.69
N GLU A 722 9.56 -12.71 -8.70
CA GLU A 722 10.44 -11.77 -9.37
C GLU A 722 10.10 -11.74 -10.86
N ASP A 723 9.95 -10.57 -11.45
CA ASP A 723 9.62 -10.37 -12.87
C ASP A 723 8.43 -11.16 -13.41
N GLY A 724 7.51 -11.57 -12.53
CA GLY A 724 6.31 -12.34 -12.89
C GLY A 724 6.52 -13.86 -12.89
N GLU A 725 7.71 -14.33 -12.56
CA GLU A 725 8.00 -15.74 -12.33
C GLU A 725 7.85 -16.12 -10.86
N GLU A 726 7.21 -17.24 -10.58
CA GLU A 726 7.05 -17.81 -9.25
C GLU A 726 8.23 -18.73 -8.95
N THR A 727 9.00 -18.40 -7.89
CA THR A 727 10.07 -19.26 -7.38
C THR A 727 9.63 -19.94 -6.10
N GLU A 728 9.72 -21.24 -6.05
CA GLU A 728 9.41 -22.05 -4.87
C GLU A 728 10.69 -22.31 -4.06
N HIS A 729 10.63 -21.99 -2.76
CA HIS A 729 11.72 -22.20 -1.81
C HIS A 729 11.44 -23.40 -0.91
N TYR A 730 12.51 -24.03 -0.47
CA TYR A 730 12.51 -25.22 0.38
C TYR A 730 13.26 -24.93 1.66
N LEU A 731 12.77 -25.38 2.82
CA LEU A 731 13.38 -25.12 4.13
C LEU A 731 13.87 -26.39 4.78
N ILE A 732 15.04 -26.25 5.44
CA ILE A 732 15.61 -27.22 6.36
C ILE A 732 15.99 -26.50 7.65
N VAL A 733 15.62 -27.05 8.79
CA VAL A 733 16.05 -26.54 10.11
C VAL A 733 16.82 -27.62 10.85
N ALA A 734 17.96 -27.26 11.42
CA ALA A 734 18.82 -28.17 12.17
C ALA A 734 19.33 -27.54 13.46
N ASN A 735 19.90 -28.32 14.34
CA ASN A 735 20.54 -27.81 15.56
C ASN A 735 21.77 -26.96 15.26
N TYR A 736 21.92 -25.81 15.92
CA TYR A 736 23.05 -24.88 15.77
C TYR A 736 24.40 -25.55 15.98
N ALA A 737 24.57 -26.29 17.08
CA ALA A 737 25.82 -26.98 17.41
C ALA A 737 26.23 -27.97 16.29
N LYS A 738 25.27 -28.74 15.77
CA LYS A 738 25.51 -29.69 14.68
C LYS A 738 25.87 -28.99 13.40
N THR A 739 25.22 -27.87 13.11
CA THR A 739 25.50 -27.04 11.93
C THR A 739 26.94 -26.52 11.96
N VAL A 740 27.38 -25.93 13.07
CA VAL A 740 28.76 -25.42 13.24
C VAL A 740 29.78 -26.57 13.14
N GLN A 741 29.50 -27.72 13.77
CA GLN A 741 30.37 -28.89 13.69
C GLN A 741 30.58 -29.41 12.26
N SER A 742 29.51 -29.44 11.44
CA SER A 742 29.53 -30.03 10.11
C SER A 742 29.89 -29.06 8.99
N PHE A 743 29.48 -27.80 9.11
CA PHE A 743 29.63 -26.78 8.07
C PHE A 743 30.64 -25.68 8.41
N LYS A 744 31.29 -25.74 9.58
CA LYS A 744 32.07 -24.67 10.22
C LYS A 744 31.18 -23.47 10.57
N ILE A 745 31.75 -22.54 11.36
CA ILE A 745 31.08 -21.30 11.71
C ILE A 745 31.02 -20.38 10.48
N SER A 746 29.89 -19.71 10.29
CA SER A 746 29.67 -18.71 9.24
C SER A 746 28.86 -17.56 9.82
N PRO A 747 28.85 -16.38 9.17
CA PRO A 747 28.04 -15.26 9.62
C PRO A 747 26.61 -15.69 9.91
N TYR A 748 26.15 -15.40 11.11
CA TYR A 748 24.79 -15.68 11.57
C TYR A 748 24.00 -14.40 11.78
N GLU A 749 22.69 -14.54 11.72
CA GLU A 749 21.76 -13.48 12.10
C GLU A 749 21.54 -13.48 13.62
N ILE A 750 21.43 -12.30 14.22
CA ILE A 750 20.94 -12.12 15.57
C ILE A 750 19.48 -11.68 15.49
N TRP A 751 18.63 -12.46 16.10
CA TRP A 751 17.20 -12.19 16.23
C TRP A 751 16.91 -11.65 17.60
N TYR A 752 16.10 -10.59 17.73
CA TYR A 752 15.66 -10.03 19.01
C TYR A 752 14.15 -9.98 19.08
N LYS A 753 13.64 -10.16 20.29
CA LYS A 753 12.27 -9.85 20.67
C LYS A 753 12.29 -8.60 21.52
N LEU A 754 11.60 -7.54 21.08
CA LEU A 754 11.50 -6.27 21.78
C LEU A 754 10.74 -6.39 23.10
N ALA A 755 11.06 -5.55 24.05
CA ALA A 755 10.23 -5.34 25.24
C ALA A 755 9.02 -4.47 24.88
N ASP A 756 7.92 -4.62 25.64
CA ASP A 756 6.67 -3.90 25.38
C ASP A 756 6.89 -2.38 25.37
N GLY A 757 6.55 -1.74 24.26
CA GLY A 757 6.61 -0.28 24.08
C GLY A 757 8.00 0.27 23.77
N VAL A 758 8.97 -0.57 23.45
CA VAL A 758 10.30 -0.17 22.97
C VAL A 758 10.33 -0.12 21.46
N ASP A 759 10.97 0.91 20.90
CA ASP A 759 11.18 1.11 19.48
C ASP A 759 12.47 0.44 19.01
N SER A 760 12.51 -0.10 17.80
CA SER A 760 13.70 -0.72 17.20
C SER A 760 14.88 0.25 17.07
N ASP A 761 14.62 1.57 16.93
CA ASP A 761 15.64 2.61 16.87
C ASP A 761 16.50 2.68 18.14
N ALA A 762 15.92 2.41 19.32
CA ALA A 762 16.65 2.35 20.57
C ALA A 762 17.66 1.20 20.60
N VAL A 763 17.28 0.03 20.05
CA VAL A 763 18.19 -1.12 19.92
C VAL A 763 19.28 -0.83 18.89
N ARG A 764 18.91 -0.23 17.75
CA ARG A 764 19.87 0.18 16.71
C ARG A 764 20.95 1.11 17.26
N ALA A 765 20.56 2.12 18.06
CA ALA A 765 21.52 3.06 18.66
C ALA A 765 22.52 2.36 19.60
N VAL A 766 22.10 1.34 20.35
CA VAL A 766 23.01 0.56 21.23
C VAL A 766 24.00 -0.27 20.40
N ILE A 767 23.54 -0.88 19.31
CA ILE A 767 24.40 -1.67 18.42
C ILE A 767 25.40 -0.76 17.68
N ASP A 768 24.96 0.37 17.15
CA ASP A 768 25.84 1.34 16.48
C ASP A 768 26.89 1.92 17.43
N ALA A 769 26.53 2.19 18.70
CA ALA A 769 27.47 2.64 19.74
C ALA A 769 28.58 1.62 20.05
N SER A 770 28.34 0.33 19.78
CA SER A 770 29.35 -0.73 19.93
C SER A 770 30.33 -0.80 18.77
N GLY A 771 30.19 0.05 17.74
CA GLY A 771 31.05 0.07 16.54
C GLY A 771 30.81 -1.12 15.60
N THR A 772 29.64 -1.75 15.68
CA THR A 772 29.29 -2.92 14.87
C THR A 772 28.94 -2.48 13.44
N LYS A 773 29.66 -3.00 12.45
CA LYS A 773 29.32 -2.80 11.02
C LYS A 773 28.30 -3.85 10.60
N LEU A 774 27.08 -3.44 10.32
CA LEU A 774 25.99 -4.34 9.92
C LEU A 774 26.02 -4.56 8.40
N SER A 775 25.85 -5.81 7.97
CA SER A 775 25.59 -6.19 6.57
C SER A 775 24.11 -6.25 6.25
N ALA A 776 23.26 -6.48 7.26
CA ALA A 776 21.81 -6.45 7.11
C ALA A 776 21.14 -6.05 8.42
N TYR A 777 20.06 -5.30 8.35
CA TYR A 777 19.21 -4.90 9.47
C TYR A 777 17.75 -4.87 9.03
N THR A 778 16.89 -5.63 9.68
CA THR A 778 15.45 -5.67 9.44
C THR A 778 14.75 -5.41 10.78
N ALA A 779 13.76 -4.52 10.79
CA ALA A 779 13.01 -4.17 11.98
C ALA A 779 11.51 -4.16 11.65
N LEU A 780 10.75 -5.01 12.35
CA LEU A 780 9.33 -5.23 12.10
C LEU A 780 8.48 -3.97 12.22
N ASP A 781 8.74 -3.10 13.20
CA ASP A 781 8.03 -1.83 13.40
C ASP A 781 8.23 -0.88 12.21
N ARG A 782 9.46 -0.77 11.70
CA ARG A 782 9.77 0.01 10.51
C ARG A 782 9.09 -0.56 9.26
N ASP A 783 9.12 -1.89 9.08
CA ASP A 783 8.52 -2.56 7.93
C ASP A 783 6.98 -2.46 7.94
N ILE A 784 6.36 -2.52 9.13
CA ILE A 784 4.92 -2.27 9.31
C ILE A 784 4.59 -0.80 9.00
N ASP A 785 5.39 0.14 9.46
CA ASP A 785 5.14 1.56 9.19
C ASP A 785 5.37 1.90 7.71
N ALA A 786 6.41 1.35 7.09
CA ALA A 786 6.62 1.44 5.64
C ALA A 786 5.43 0.87 4.86
N MET A 787 4.90 -0.28 5.28
CA MET A 787 3.69 -0.87 4.70
C MET A 787 2.48 0.08 4.79
N LYS A 788 2.21 0.67 5.96
CA LYS A 788 1.10 1.61 6.16
C LYS A 788 1.24 2.87 5.29
N GLU A 789 2.46 3.26 4.98
CA GLU A 789 2.78 4.38 4.08
C GLU A 789 2.59 4.01 2.59
N THR A 790 2.53 2.71 2.24
CA THR A 790 2.36 2.31 0.84
C THR A 790 1.10 2.90 0.22
N ALA A 791 1.21 3.37 -1.02
CA ALA A 791 0.11 4.03 -1.72
C ALA A 791 -1.14 3.16 -1.82
N MET A 792 -0.99 1.85 -2.01
CA MET A 792 -2.10 0.91 -2.14
C MET A 792 -2.96 0.85 -0.87
N ILE A 793 -2.34 0.76 0.31
CA ILE A 793 -3.03 0.70 1.60
C ILE A 793 -3.68 2.04 1.92
N ARG A 794 -2.96 3.15 1.75
CA ARG A 794 -3.50 4.50 1.98
C ARG A 794 -4.68 4.82 1.08
N ILE A 795 -4.60 4.45 -0.20
CA ILE A 795 -5.70 4.62 -1.15
C ILE A 795 -6.93 3.83 -0.71
N THR A 796 -6.75 2.59 -0.32
CA THR A 796 -7.84 1.71 0.11
C THR A 796 -8.51 2.23 1.38
N ASN A 797 -7.74 2.54 2.42
CA ASN A 797 -8.25 3.06 3.69
C ASN A 797 -8.90 4.44 3.51
N GLY A 798 -8.29 5.31 2.70
CA GLY A 798 -8.83 6.63 2.36
C GLY A 798 -10.18 6.53 1.64
N MET A 799 -10.30 5.66 0.63
CA MET A 799 -11.54 5.50 -0.13
C MET A 799 -12.65 4.83 0.70
N PHE A 800 -12.33 3.85 1.54
CA PHE A 800 -13.31 3.24 2.44
C PHE A 800 -13.84 4.26 3.47
N THR A 801 -12.95 5.04 4.07
CA THR A 801 -13.31 6.11 5.02
C THR A 801 -14.14 7.19 4.33
N LEU A 802 -13.73 7.67 3.16
CA LEU A 802 -14.45 8.67 2.38
C LEU A 802 -15.84 8.19 2.00
N SER A 803 -15.96 6.97 1.48
CA SER A 803 -17.24 6.36 1.12
C SER A 803 -18.20 6.29 2.30
N PHE A 804 -17.71 5.89 3.47
CA PHE A 804 -18.51 5.83 4.68
C PHE A 804 -18.96 7.22 5.17
N VAL A 805 -18.06 8.20 5.21
CA VAL A 805 -18.36 9.57 5.67
C VAL A 805 -19.42 10.22 4.76
N ILE A 806 -19.27 10.12 3.44
CA ILE A 806 -20.26 10.66 2.49
C ILE A 806 -21.60 9.93 2.63
N ALA A 807 -21.59 8.60 2.71
CA ALA A 807 -22.81 7.80 2.90
C ALA A 807 -23.55 8.20 4.19
N LEU A 808 -22.82 8.42 5.30
CA LEU A 808 -23.37 8.85 6.57
C LEU A 808 -24.03 10.24 6.48
N ILE A 809 -23.34 11.20 5.85
CA ILE A 809 -23.89 12.56 5.68
C ILE A 809 -25.14 12.54 4.82
N LEU A 810 -25.13 11.80 3.71
CA LEU A 810 -26.31 11.66 2.85
C LEU A 810 -27.46 10.93 3.56
N CYS A 811 -27.14 9.91 4.37
CA CYS A 811 -28.14 9.22 5.20
C CYS A 811 -28.79 10.19 6.19
N MET A 812 -28.00 11.02 6.87
CA MET A 812 -28.52 12.05 7.81
C MET A 812 -29.42 13.06 7.09
N ILE A 813 -29.00 13.55 5.93
CA ILE A 813 -29.79 14.50 5.14
C ILE A 813 -31.09 13.85 4.66
N GLY A 814 -31.03 12.67 4.07
CA GLY A 814 -32.18 11.91 3.58
C GLY A 814 -33.19 11.61 4.70
N PHE A 815 -32.68 11.24 5.86
CA PHE A 815 -33.46 11.01 7.06
C PHE A 815 -34.20 12.28 7.53
N LEU A 816 -33.49 13.42 7.62
CA LEU A 816 -34.11 14.70 7.98
C LEU A 816 -35.17 15.13 6.98
N ILE A 817 -34.91 14.99 5.67
CA ILE A 817 -35.88 15.33 4.61
C ILE A 817 -37.19 14.57 4.82
N TYR A 818 -37.08 13.28 4.99
CA TYR A 818 -38.25 12.43 5.17
C TYR A 818 -39.06 12.83 6.40
N TRP A 819 -38.41 12.94 7.55
CA TRP A 819 -39.12 13.23 8.80
C TRP A 819 -39.72 14.63 8.78
N ILE A 820 -39.04 15.63 8.24
CA ILE A 820 -39.59 16.97 8.08
C ILE A 820 -40.83 16.95 7.17
N SER A 821 -40.73 16.25 6.03
CA SER A 821 -41.83 16.11 5.09
C SER A 821 -43.04 15.33 5.72
N SER A 822 -42.72 14.25 6.44
CA SER A 822 -43.71 13.44 7.17
C SER A 822 -44.44 14.22 8.25
N ILE A 823 -43.72 15.05 9.04
CA ILE A 823 -44.31 15.88 10.08
C ILE A 823 -45.22 16.94 9.45
N ARG A 824 -44.77 17.63 8.40
CA ARG A 824 -45.58 18.68 7.72
C ARG A 824 -46.85 18.09 7.10
N GLN A 825 -46.82 16.91 6.47
CA GLN A 825 -48.00 16.23 5.92
C GLN A 825 -49.02 15.84 7.01
N ARG A 826 -48.60 15.74 8.26
CA ARG A 826 -49.42 15.31 9.40
C ARG A 826 -49.71 16.46 10.40
N GLU A 827 -49.43 17.70 10.02
CA GLU A 827 -49.61 18.86 10.86
C GLU A 827 -51.05 19.01 11.37
N LEU A 828 -52.04 18.78 10.50
CA LEU A 828 -53.47 18.75 10.83
C LEU A 828 -53.80 17.65 11.85
N LEU A 829 -53.21 16.45 11.68
CA LEU A 829 -53.42 15.32 12.58
C LEU A 829 -52.89 15.61 14.00
N PHE A 830 -51.73 16.31 14.10
CA PHE A 830 -51.19 16.72 15.38
C PHE A 830 -52.04 17.80 16.04
N GLY A 831 -52.67 18.69 15.23
CA GLY A 831 -53.65 19.65 15.71
C GLY A 831 -54.88 18.95 16.35
N VAL A 832 -55.40 17.94 15.68
CA VAL A 832 -56.50 17.12 16.19
C VAL A 832 -56.10 16.38 17.47
N TYR A 833 -54.91 15.74 17.52
CA TYR A 833 -54.44 15.07 18.73
C TYR A 833 -54.33 16.03 19.93
N ARG A 834 -53.92 17.28 19.71
CA ARG A 834 -53.90 18.30 20.78
C ARG A 834 -55.30 18.77 21.19
N ALA A 835 -56.22 18.88 20.23
CA ALA A 835 -57.62 19.18 20.53
C ALA A 835 -58.29 18.05 21.33
N MET A 836 -57.82 16.81 21.14
CA MET A 836 -58.27 15.61 21.93
C MET A 836 -57.59 15.52 23.31
N GLY A 837 -56.73 16.49 23.71
CA GLY A 837 -56.14 16.56 25.03
C GLY A 837 -54.75 15.92 25.17
N LEU A 838 -54.07 15.46 24.07
CA LEU A 838 -52.69 14.98 24.15
C LEU A 838 -51.72 16.10 24.42
N SER A 839 -50.89 15.95 25.42
CA SER A 839 -49.83 16.91 25.75
C SER A 839 -48.72 16.92 24.70
N GLU A 840 -47.98 18.03 24.61
CA GLU A 840 -46.81 18.17 23.75
C GLU A 840 -45.75 17.06 24.02
N LYS A 841 -45.60 16.68 25.30
CA LYS A 841 -44.67 15.62 25.72
C LYS A 841 -45.09 14.25 25.19
N GLU A 842 -46.40 13.98 25.12
CA GLU A 842 -46.89 12.70 24.57
C GLU A 842 -46.77 12.62 23.07
N ILE A 843 -47.00 13.72 22.34
CA ILE A 843 -46.79 13.79 20.88
C ILE A 843 -45.28 13.63 20.58
N ASN A 844 -44.38 14.28 21.31
CA ASN A 844 -42.97 14.11 21.18
C ASN A 844 -42.50 12.67 21.47
N ARG A 845 -43.05 12.05 22.52
CA ARG A 845 -42.75 10.64 22.84
C ARG A 845 -43.26 9.70 21.75
N MET A 846 -44.43 9.96 21.15
CA MET A 846 -44.97 9.20 20.04
C MET A 846 -44.02 9.27 18.82
N LEU A 847 -43.56 10.47 18.47
CA LEU A 847 -42.60 10.67 17.35
C LEU A 847 -41.23 10.06 17.62
N VAL A 848 -40.71 10.17 18.83
CA VAL A 848 -39.44 9.52 19.20
C VAL A 848 -39.56 8.02 19.14
N ASN A 849 -40.67 7.43 19.62
CA ASN A 849 -40.93 5.98 19.52
C ASN A 849 -41.06 5.54 18.06
N GLU A 850 -41.82 6.29 17.23
CA GLU A 850 -41.94 6.02 15.78
C GLU A 850 -40.59 6.03 15.09
N HIS A 851 -39.74 7.01 15.46
CA HIS A 851 -38.37 7.12 14.97
C HIS A 851 -37.52 5.90 15.37
N LEU A 852 -37.48 5.57 16.67
CA LEU A 852 -36.68 4.45 17.18
C LEU A 852 -37.12 3.10 16.60
N PHE A 853 -38.43 2.84 16.54
CA PHE A 853 -38.96 1.59 16.01
C PHE A 853 -38.82 1.44 14.50
N SER A 854 -38.56 2.53 13.77
CA SER A 854 -38.23 2.50 12.35
C SER A 854 -36.71 2.35 12.11
N THR A 855 -35.87 3.08 12.89
CA THR A 855 -34.43 3.11 12.65
C THR A 855 -33.65 1.96 13.26
N LEU A 856 -33.95 1.57 14.51
CA LEU A 856 -33.23 0.51 15.20
C LEU A 856 -33.26 -0.84 14.45
N PRO A 857 -34.43 -1.35 13.99
CA PRO A 857 -34.45 -2.56 13.18
C PRO A 857 -33.68 -2.45 11.87
N SER A 858 -33.68 -1.25 11.24
CA SER A 858 -32.90 -1.02 10.00
C SER A 858 -31.40 -1.03 10.25
N ILE A 859 -30.93 -0.50 11.40
CA ILE A 859 -29.52 -0.56 11.78
C ILE A 859 -29.08 -2.00 12.07
N LEU A 860 -29.86 -2.75 12.85
CA LEU A 860 -29.60 -4.16 13.15
C LEU A 860 -29.57 -5.00 11.87
N ALA A 861 -30.51 -4.74 10.98
CA ALA A 861 -30.60 -5.39 9.68
C ALA A 861 -29.38 -5.04 8.80
N GLY A 862 -28.96 -3.76 8.78
CA GLY A 862 -27.76 -3.32 8.08
C GLY A 862 -26.50 -3.96 8.64
N GLY A 863 -26.38 -4.07 9.97
CA GLY A 863 -25.28 -4.78 10.63
C GLY A 863 -25.21 -6.26 10.23
N ALA A 864 -26.37 -6.95 10.22
CA ALA A 864 -26.45 -8.35 9.77
C ALA A 864 -26.06 -8.50 8.29
N CYS A 865 -26.58 -7.64 7.40
CA CYS A 865 -26.23 -7.65 5.98
C CYS A 865 -24.74 -7.39 5.76
N GLY A 866 -24.17 -6.39 6.45
CA GLY A 866 -22.74 -6.06 6.37
C GLY A 866 -21.84 -7.18 6.89
N GLY A 867 -22.24 -7.83 7.99
CA GLY A 867 -21.51 -8.98 8.55
C GLY A 867 -21.51 -10.18 7.59
N VAL A 868 -22.65 -10.51 6.99
CA VAL A 868 -22.72 -11.60 5.97
C VAL A 868 -21.90 -11.25 4.73
N ALA A 869 -21.98 -10.01 4.25
CA ALA A 869 -21.19 -9.55 3.11
C ALA A 869 -19.69 -9.62 3.41
N THR A 870 -19.28 -9.23 4.62
CA THR A 870 -17.89 -9.36 5.09
C THR A 870 -17.41 -10.81 4.98
N TYR A 871 -18.15 -11.73 5.58
CA TYR A 871 -17.77 -13.15 5.58
C TYR A 871 -17.65 -13.74 4.18
N LEU A 872 -18.52 -13.35 3.25
CA LEU A 872 -18.56 -13.90 1.88
C LEU A 872 -17.52 -13.27 0.95
N PHE A 873 -17.29 -11.97 1.03
CA PHE A 873 -16.53 -11.23 0.01
C PHE A 873 -15.15 -10.73 0.44
N VAL A 874 -14.90 -10.51 1.75
CA VAL A 874 -13.62 -9.93 2.18
C VAL A 874 -12.45 -10.86 1.87
N ARG A 875 -12.64 -12.18 1.93
CA ARG A 875 -11.63 -13.15 1.51
C ARG A 875 -11.24 -13.01 0.03
N LEU A 876 -12.21 -12.72 -0.84
CA LEU A 876 -11.96 -12.48 -2.27
C LEU A 876 -11.15 -11.20 -2.50
N PHE A 877 -11.45 -10.15 -1.73
CA PHE A 877 -10.64 -8.92 -1.73
C PHE A 877 -9.20 -9.21 -1.32
N GLY A 878 -8.99 -10.02 -0.28
CA GLY A 878 -7.67 -10.43 0.15
C GLY A 878 -6.83 -11.07 -0.98
N VAL A 879 -7.43 -11.91 -1.83
CA VAL A 879 -6.73 -12.52 -2.98
C VAL A 879 -6.27 -11.48 -4.00
N ILE A 880 -7.00 -10.37 -4.14
CA ILE A 880 -6.70 -9.29 -5.09
C ILE A 880 -5.63 -8.35 -4.54
N TYR A 881 -5.76 -7.96 -3.27
CA TYR A 881 -4.81 -7.06 -2.60
C TYR A 881 -3.51 -7.75 -2.20
N LEU A 882 -3.56 -9.06 -1.97
CA LEU A 882 -2.43 -9.92 -1.59
C LEU A 882 -2.30 -11.06 -2.62
N PRO A 883 -1.98 -10.77 -3.89
CA PRO A 883 -2.09 -11.74 -4.98
C PRO A 883 -1.10 -12.90 -4.89
N GLN A 884 -0.04 -12.76 -4.11
CA GLN A 884 1.01 -13.77 -3.99
C GLN A 884 0.46 -15.09 -3.44
N LYS A 885 0.94 -16.20 -3.99
CA LYS A 885 0.74 -17.51 -3.40
C LYS A 885 1.59 -17.58 -2.13
N HIS A 886 0.96 -17.88 -1.03
CA HIS A 886 1.63 -17.92 0.27
C HIS A 886 1.13 -19.13 1.04
N ASN A 887 1.97 -19.69 1.89
CA ASN A 887 1.56 -20.76 2.81
C ASN A 887 0.59 -20.25 3.90
N LEU A 888 0.49 -18.92 4.10
CA LEU A 888 -0.48 -18.30 5.01
C LEU A 888 -1.85 -18.14 4.35
N SER A 889 -2.89 -18.64 5.02
CA SER A 889 -4.28 -18.41 4.63
C SER A 889 -4.69 -16.97 4.94
N ILE A 890 -5.60 -16.42 4.15
CA ILE A 890 -6.20 -15.11 4.42
C ILE A 890 -7.30 -15.30 5.46
N TYR A 891 -7.15 -14.67 6.62
CA TYR A 891 -8.13 -14.67 7.71
C TYR A 891 -8.95 -13.40 7.69
N VAL A 892 -10.25 -13.51 8.02
CA VAL A 892 -11.14 -12.34 8.14
C VAL A 892 -11.08 -11.85 9.58
N TYR A 893 -10.61 -10.63 9.76
CA TYR A 893 -10.48 -9.99 11.07
C TYR A 893 -11.65 -9.05 11.35
N LEU A 894 -12.23 -9.20 12.52
CA LEU A 894 -13.34 -8.37 13.04
C LEU A 894 -12.84 -7.71 14.32
N ASP A 895 -12.68 -6.40 14.30
CA ASP A 895 -12.29 -5.66 15.49
C ASP A 895 -13.54 -5.06 16.18
N GLN A 896 -13.66 -5.30 17.49
CA GLN A 896 -14.75 -4.75 18.29
C GLN A 896 -14.68 -3.21 18.39
N MET A 897 -13.47 -2.65 18.37
CA MET A 897 -13.26 -1.20 18.44
C MET A 897 -13.72 -0.49 17.16
N ASP A 898 -13.53 -1.09 16.00
CA ASP A 898 -14.02 -0.51 14.73
C ASP A 898 -15.54 -0.55 14.66
N VAL A 899 -16.15 -1.63 15.13
CA VAL A 899 -17.61 -1.72 15.28
C VAL A 899 -18.14 -0.68 16.28
N LEU A 900 -17.43 -0.48 17.40
CA LEU A 900 -17.80 0.52 18.40
C LEU A 900 -17.71 1.95 17.85
N LYS A 901 -16.64 2.29 17.10
CA LYS A 901 -16.49 3.58 16.41
C LYS A 901 -17.67 3.81 15.46
N LEU A 902 -18.01 2.81 14.63
CA LEU A 902 -19.16 2.87 13.72
C LEU A 902 -20.48 3.13 14.47
N VAL A 903 -20.76 2.36 15.50
CA VAL A 903 -21.96 2.51 16.34
C VAL A 903 -22.01 3.88 17.01
N ALA A 904 -20.87 4.37 17.54
CA ALA A 904 -20.79 5.69 18.17
C ALA A 904 -21.15 6.82 17.18
N VAL A 905 -20.60 6.77 15.96
CA VAL A 905 -20.91 7.75 14.91
C VAL A 905 -22.38 7.70 14.50
N LEU A 906 -22.96 6.52 14.34
CA LEU A 906 -24.40 6.33 14.06
C LEU A 906 -25.27 6.85 15.20
N MET A 907 -24.91 6.63 16.46
CA MET A 907 -25.62 7.13 17.62
C MET A 907 -25.60 8.67 17.68
N VAL A 908 -24.46 9.31 17.40
CA VAL A 908 -24.36 10.76 17.30
C VAL A 908 -25.29 11.29 16.20
N MET A 909 -25.31 10.66 15.02
CA MET A 909 -26.21 11.02 13.92
C MET A 909 -27.69 10.93 14.36
N ILE A 910 -28.10 9.84 15.00
CA ILE A 910 -29.48 9.66 15.47
C ILE A 910 -29.85 10.74 16.50
N LEU A 911 -28.98 11.01 17.47
CA LEU A 911 -29.19 12.03 18.48
C LEU A 911 -29.36 13.43 17.86
N LEU A 912 -28.49 13.79 16.90
CA LEU A 912 -28.63 15.06 16.16
C LEU A 912 -30.00 15.15 15.44
N CYS A 913 -30.41 14.06 14.76
CA CYS A 913 -31.69 14.01 14.09
C CYS A 913 -32.87 14.20 15.09
N ILE A 914 -32.84 13.53 16.23
CA ILE A 914 -33.86 13.66 17.27
C ILE A 914 -33.92 15.12 17.81
N VAL A 915 -32.77 15.75 18.05
CA VAL A 915 -32.72 17.16 18.52
C VAL A 915 -33.33 18.11 17.49
N ILE A 916 -32.99 17.94 16.22
CA ILE A 916 -33.55 18.77 15.13
C ILE A 916 -35.07 18.58 15.01
N LEU A 917 -35.54 17.34 15.05
CA LEU A 917 -36.96 17.01 15.00
C LEU A 917 -37.74 17.60 16.17
N ARG A 918 -37.18 17.52 17.40
CA ARG A 918 -37.79 18.16 18.59
C ARG A 918 -37.91 19.66 18.45
N ARG A 919 -36.89 20.34 17.91
CA ARG A 919 -36.98 21.79 17.65
C ARG A 919 -38.05 22.12 16.62
N LEU A 920 -38.17 21.31 15.58
CA LEU A 920 -39.16 21.50 14.52
C LEU A 920 -40.60 21.35 15.08
N VAL A 921 -40.84 20.30 15.86
CA VAL A 921 -42.20 20.07 16.47
C VAL A 921 -42.61 21.21 17.40
N ARG A 922 -41.65 21.81 18.17
CA ARG A 922 -41.90 22.95 18.99
C ARG A 922 -42.22 24.25 18.19
N SER A 923 -41.70 24.34 16.95
CA SER A 923 -41.96 25.51 16.10
C SER A 923 -43.29 25.45 15.33
N LEU A 924 -44.06 24.35 15.44
CA LEU A 924 -45.37 24.20 14.78
C LEU A 924 -46.43 25.06 15.48
N ASN A 925 -46.98 26.02 14.74
CA ASN A 925 -48.05 26.88 15.22
C ASN A 925 -49.42 26.18 15.06
N ILE A 926 -49.98 25.67 16.14
CA ILE A 926 -51.18 24.84 16.18
C ILE A 926 -52.45 25.64 15.79
N THR A 927 -52.52 26.93 16.13
CA THR A 927 -53.63 27.83 15.73
C THR A 927 -53.68 28.01 14.20
N GLN A 928 -52.54 27.97 13.52
CA GLN A 928 -52.49 28.02 12.05
C GLN A 928 -52.86 26.71 11.39
N ALA A 929 -52.54 25.58 12.02
CA ALA A 929 -52.89 24.22 11.52
C ALA A 929 -54.38 23.95 11.60
N LEU A 930 -55.09 24.46 12.62
CA LEU A 930 -56.52 24.32 12.75
C LEU A 930 -57.30 25.22 11.77
N LYS A 931 -56.80 26.42 11.43
CA LYS A 931 -57.37 27.29 10.40
C LYS A 931 -57.23 26.71 8.97
N LEU A 932 -56.16 25.95 8.67
CA LEU A 932 -55.99 25.25 7.38
C LEU A 932 -56.88 24.06 7.18
N GLY A 933 -57.57 23.57 8.19
CA GLY A 933 -58.56 22.50 8.13
C GLY A 933 -60.00 22.95 7.89
N GLU A 934 -60.28 24.26 7.94
CA GLU A 934 -61.55 24.87 7.61
C GLU A 934 -61.69 25.36 6.16
N GLU A 935 -60.54 25.42 5.39
CA GLU A 935 -60.51 25.59 3.94
C GLU A 935 -60.31 24.21 3.22
#